data_4d0bbac2ab3e2b7e1d3af12f03009665
#
_entry.id   4d0bbac2ab3e2b7e1d3af12f03009665
#
_cell.length_a   1.000
_cell.length_b   1.000
_cell.length_c   1.000
_cell.angle_alpha   90.00
_cell.angle_beta   90.00
_cell.angle_gamma   90.00
#
_symmetry.space_group_name_H-M   'P 1'
#
loop_
_entity.id
_entity.type
_entity.pdbx_description
1 polymer ?
#
loop_
_entity_poly.entity_id
_entity_poly.type
_entity_poly.pdbx_seq_one_letter_code
_entity_poly.pdbx_strand_id
1 'polypeptide(L)'
;MQTGKVFSSDSLQKYPLIRFLANLLRCFWLFFPSLLFVALALIAFTQLSQGKDILISFTETSGTFGGILLSKLIFVIAIIFWVYVSWYASRMVAYIKEFKHKQSALQLNPTLTTQDYEKLFAMELRFLHRFPRVIGYACLLVVIFSLTLLLVNSNWIIKQPFPILIAAVIIFWLLDKQMIRLSSFGKQGLLLKIILWLSAILLPFLLILYSATGLFRKVPYILLLIFIILLVYMLYINLRRHRMEVLARLSTREATQPKAAWEKIMDKWMRFYHLPPEEKGYFIAFNCICAIGLAAYFAAIFSLSASTRIGPFPFVLLAFTVLMGFGNILTALSCKYRISLHFFVFVFAALLPTPDHHKVRTTALSARQLPINIYKDRQNISEYLNHWVATRPEIDSSKNYPMYVVLANGGASRSAYWVASVLGKLEDASIKKGESRFSRQLFCLSGSSGGGVGITSFYAMLFHQQNRAALPSFEGSARNFLRQDYLTFTLARILGPDFFNYIPVLNLFVPDQDRADALEMAFEKAKDDSEYTVGFDSTFFDQCITRKGQPANLPILFINTTRVKDGNPGIVSTIELSPDLFNRRVDVVDLLQKDKTIRLSTAAILGARFPFISPAGRIDSKIPADTTIITTDTIRSNYFVDGGYFDNSGAGVVQEMIRAMLQVTSAAKDPIMKERFAKLSVVVLHITNSPQGSVPLKPIGPFVNDLLAPVITITGAFDMQTTVNDRRLITYIKDLQLRAAQFGIKSANYYPIHLYNDPEIPGDTAVIGPFAMNWFISDSVRHQMDRRLQVQPRLQKILLQGTDPIR
;
A
#
# COMPACT_ATOMS: atom_id res chain seq x y z
N MET A 1 14.04 -41.39 -0.59
CA MET A 1 13.51 -41.64 0.76
C MET A 1 12.31 -42.57 0.68
N GLN A 2 12.55 -43.83 0.91
CA GLN A 2 11.55 -44.84 1.18
C GLN A 2 10.98 -44.55 2.57
N THR A 3 9.74 -44.19 2.68
CA THR A 3 8.86 -44.48 3.84
C THR A 3 7.43 -44.18 3.46
N GLY A 4 6.91 -44.91 2.52
CA GLY A 4 5.48 -45.07 2.40
C GLY A 4 5.07 -46.37 3.11
N LYS A 5 5.36 -46.55 4.37
CA LYS A 5 4.55 -47.48 5.17
C LYS A 5 3.15 -46.88 5.16
N VAL A 6 2.31 -47.47 4.28
CA VAL A 6 0.86 -47.34 4.39
C VAL A 6 0.59 -47.79 5.83
N PHE A 7 0.29 -46.85 6.71
CA PHE A 7 -0.27 -47.15 8.02
C PHE A 7 -1.44 -48.10 7.75
N SER A 8 -1.36 -49.29 8.24
CA SER A 8 -2.38 -50.29 8.04
C SER A 8 -3.71 -49.67 8.45
N SER A 9 -4.69 -49.66 7.54
CA SER A 9 -5.99 -49.03 7.72
C SER A 9 -6.69 -49.44 9.03
N ASP A 10 -6.34 -50.56 9.54
CA ASP A 10 -7.01 -51.20 10.72
C ASP A 10 -6.71 -50.52 12.06
N SER A 11 -5.53 -49.93 12.24
CA SER A 11 -5.21 -49.23 13.51
C SER A 11 -5.88 -47.85 13.59
N LEU A 12 -6.05 -47.14 12.44
CA LEU A 12 -6.69 -45.86 12.41
C LEU A 12 -8.23 -45.92 12.34
N GLN A 13 -8.80 -47.08 11.95
CA GLN A 13 -10.25 -47.30 11.99
C GLN A 13 -10.83 -47.23 13.42
N LYS A 14 -10.06 -47.57 14.42
CA LYS A 14 -10.46 -47.52 15.84
C LYS A 14 -10.67 -46.10 16.40
N TYR A 15 -10.06 -45.06 15.77
CA TYR A 15 -10.09 -43.68 16.30
C TYR A 15 -10.65 -42.70 15.27
N PRO A 16 -11.97 -42.48 15.18
CA PRO A 16 -12.60 -41.64 14.18
C PRO A 16 -12.14 -40.20 14.24
N LEU A 17 -11.82 -39.65 15.41
CA LEU A 17 -11.31 -38.29 15.58
C LEU A 17 -9.91 -38.12 14.98
N ILE A 18 -9.00 -39.06 15.22
CA ILE A 18 -7.64 -39.03 14.68
C ILE A 18 -7.68 -39.14 13.17
N ARG A 19 -8.55 -39.98 12.61
CA ARG A 19 -8.76 -40.10 11.16
C ARG A 19 -9.33 -38.83 10.57
N PHE A 20 -10.28 -38.17 11.23
CA PHE A 20 -10.80 -36.87 10.85
C PHE A 20 -9.70 -35.81 10.79
N LEU A 21 -8.91 -35.66 11.86
CA LEU A 21 -7.81 -34.70 11.96
C LEU A 21 -6.71 -34.98 10.91
N ALA A 22 -6.35 -36.22 10.69
CA ALA A 22 -5.38 -36.61 9.67
C ALA A 22 -5.85 -36.24 8.25
N ASN A 23 -7.13 -36.45 7.94
CA ASN A 23 -7.69 -36.07 6.64
C ASN A 23 -7.80 -34.53 6.49
N LEU A 24 -8.12 -33.85 7.57
CA LEU A 24 -8.12 -32.40 7.60
C LEU A 24 -6.73 -31.84 7.30
N LEU A 25 -5.69 -32.30 7.99
CA LEU A 25 -4.30 -31.90 7.78
C LEU A 25 -3.81 -32.22 6.36
N ARG A 26 -4.17 -33.41 5.83
CA ARG A 26 -3.87 -33.76 4.42
C ARG A 26 -4.52 -32.79 3.44
N CYS A 27 -5.76 -32.36 3.67
CA CYS A 27 -6.44 -31.37 2.85
C CYS A 27 -5.79 -29.99 2.99
N PHE A 28 -5.40 -29.54 4.19
CA PHE A 28 -4.66 -28.30 4.39
C PHE A 28 -3.36 -28.28 3.59
N TRP A 29 -2.62 -29.38 3.62
CA TRP A 29 -1.37 -29.51 2.86
C TRP A 29 -1.61 -29.54 1.34
N LEU A 30 -2.61 -30.30 0.88
CA LEU A 30 -2.92 -30.45 -0.54
C LEU A 30 -3.40 -29.15 -1.17
N PHE A 31 -4.24 -28.40 -0.45
CA PHE A 31 -4.84 -27.16 -0.93
C PHE A 31 -4.12 -25.92 -0.39
N PHE A 32 -2.88 -26.08 0.06
CA PHE A 32 -2.08 -25.02 0.67
C PHE A 32 -2.05 -23.72 -0.16
N PRO A 33 -1.86 -23.71 -1.51
CA PRO A 33 -1.85 -22.46 -2.25
C PRO A 33 -3.17 -21.69 -2.12
N SER A 34 -4.32 -22.37 -2.23
CA SER A 34 -5.62 -21.72 -2.07
C SER A 34 -5.83 -21.18 -0.66
N LEU A 35 -5.48 -21.93 0.35
CA LEU A 35 -5.60 -21.54 1.75
C LEU A 35 -4.66 -20.40 2.11
N LEU A 36 -3.44 -20.38 1.56
CA LEU A 36 -2.47 -19.32 1.76
C LEU A 36 -3.05 -17.97 1.31
N PHE A 37 -3.61 -17.89 0.10
CA PHE A 37 -4.17 -16.63 -0.41
C PHE A 37 -5.47 -16.23 0.28
N VAL A 38 -6.26 -17.19 0.79
CA VAL A 38 -7.40 -16.88 1.69
C VAL A 38 -6.91 -16.29 3.02
N ALA A 39 -5.87 -16.87 3.61
CA ALA A 39 -5.28 -16.35 4.85
C ALA A 39 -4.62 -14.98 4.65
N LEU A 40 -3.90 -14.78 3.55
CA LEU A 40 -3.31 -13.48 3.20
C LEU A 40 -4.40 -12.41 2.99
N ALA A 41 -5.50 -12.73 2.33
CA ALA A 41 -6.63 -11.82 2.18
C ALA A 41 -7.27 -11.49 3.54
N LEU A 42 -7.46 -12.49 4.40
CA LEU A 42 -7.97 -12.29 5.76
C LEU A 42 -7.05 -11.34 6.54
N ILE A 43 -5.75 -11.59 6.57
CA ILE A 43 -4.77 -10.72 7.26
C ILE A 43 -4.80 -9.32 6.66
N ALA A 44 -4.73 -9.20 5.33
CA ALA A 44 -4.72 -7.91 4.65
C ALA A 44 -5.94 -7.06 4.99
N PHE A 45 -7.15 -7.61 4.92
CA PHE A 45 -8.38 -6.85 5.09
C PHE A 45 -8.85 -6.70 6.55
N THR A 46 -8.31 -7.48 7.49
CA THR A 46 -8.72 -7.40 8.91
C THR A 46 -7.66 -6.82 9.83
N GLN A 47 -6.39 -7.07 9.57
CA GLN A 47 -5.29 -6.66 10.44
C GLN A 47 -4.56 -5.41 9.92
N LEU A 48 -4.40 -5.27 8.60
CA LEU A 48 -3.72 -4.12 8.02
C LEU A 48 -4.69 -2.94 7.85
N SER A 49 -4.34 -1.79 8.41
CA SER A 49 -5.14 -0.56 8.25
C SER A 49 -5.27 -0.16 6.78
N GLN A 50 -4.23 -0.40 5.98
CA GLN A 50 -4.21 -0.17 4.53
C GLN A 50 -5.27 -1.00 3.79
N GLY A 51 -5.40 -2.28 4.14
CA GLY A 51 -6.41 -3.16 3.55
C GLY A 51 -7.84 -2.77 3.94
N LYS A 52 -8.05 -2.30 5.18
CA LYS A 52 -9.34 -1.76 5.62
C LYS A 52 -9.73 -0.51 4.82
N ASP A 53 -8.80 0.40 4.57
CA ASP A 53 -9.05 1.62 3.80
C ASP A 53 -9.43 1.30 2.33
N ILE A 54 -8.71 0.35 1.71
CA ILE A 54 -9.06 -0.18 0.38
C ILE A 54 -10.48 -0.77 0.38
N LEU A 55 -10.87 -1.47 1.44
CA LEU A 55 -12.20 -2.05 1.56
C LEU A 55 -13.31 -0.99 1.73
N ILE A 56 -13.02 0.15 2.38
CA ILE A 56 -13.94 1.28 2.49
C ILE A 56 -14.32 1.80 1.11
N SER A 57 -13.41 1.84 0.15
CA SER A 57 -13.69 2.30 -1.21
C SER A 57 -14.79 1.49 -1.90
N PHE A 58 -15.00 0.23 -1.51
CA PHE A 58 -16.12 -0.58 -2.00
C PHE A 58 -17.47 -0.01 -1.57
N THR A 59 -17.53 0.69 -0.45
CA THR A 59 -18.81 1.25 0.09
C THR A 59 -19.10 2.64 -0.47
N GLU A 60 -18.20 3.25 -1.22
CA GLU A 60 -18.31 4.61 -1.73
C GLU A 60 -19.25 4.75 -2.91
N THR A 61 -19.82 5.95 -3.04
CA THR A 61 -20.81 6.28 -4.08
C THR A 61 -20.57 7.69 -4.64
N SER A 62 -19.34 8.18 -4.58
CA SER A 62 -18.93 9.44 -5.19
C SER A 62 -18.67 9.27 -6.69
N GLY A 63 -19.05 10.26 -7.49
CA GLY A 63 -18.86 10.26 -8.93
C GLY A 63 -20.15 10.20 -9.74
N THR A 64 -20.02 10.02 -11.06
CA THR A 64 -21.15 9.84 -11.95
C THR A 64 -21.82 8.49 -11.73
N PHE A 65 -23.13 8.40 -11.96
CA PHE A 65 -23.89 7.14 -11.80
C PHE A 65 -23.25 5.97 -12.56
N GLY A 66 -22.84 6.19 -13.82
CA GLY A 66 -22.16 5.16 -14.63
C GLY A 66 -20.83 4.71 -14.05
N GLY A 67 -20.02 5.65 -13.54
CA GLY A 67 -18.72 5.36 -12.90
C GLY A 67 -18.89 4.55 -11.61
N ILE A 68 -19.89 4.90 -10.79
CA ILE A 68 -20.24 4.17 -9.56
C ILE A 68 -20.66 2.73 -9.90
N LEU A 69 -21.57 2.58 -10.87
CA LEU A 69 -22.07 1.27 -11.29
C LEU A 69 -20.92 0.39 -11.81
N LEU A 70 -20.07 0.95 -12.68
CA LEU A 70 -18.91 0.23 -13.23
C LEU A 70 -17.94 -0.21 -12.12
N SER A 71 -17.61 0.67 -11.19
CA SER A 71 -16.76 0.35 -10.05
C SER A 71 -17.34 -0.79 -9.23
N LYS A 72 -18.65 -0.73 -8.86
CA LYS A 72 -19.30 -1.81 -8.10
C LYS A 72 -19.32 -3.12 -8.87
N LEU A 73 -19.55 -3.07 -10.18
CA LEU A 73 -19.51 -4.26 -11.04
C LEU A 73 -18.12 -4.92 -11.05
N ILE A 74 -17.05 -4.13 -11.16
CA ILE A 74 -15.66 -4.61 -11.09
C ILE A 74 -15.38 -5.29 -9.74
N PHE A 75 -15.82 -4.71 -8.62
CA PHE A 75 -15.68 -5.32 -7.29
C PHE A 75 -16.38 -6.68 -7.22
N VAL A 76 -17.64 -6.76 -7.67
CA VAL A 76 -18.42 -8.00 -7.67
C VAL A 76 -17.77 -9.06 -8.56
N ILE A 77 -17.35 -8.69 -9.76
CA ILE A 77 -16.67 -9.60 -10.70
C ILE A 77 -15.38 -10.14 -10.07
N ALA A 78 -14.57 -9.30 -9.43
CA ALA A 78 -13.33 -9.73 -8.78
C ALA A 78 -13.59 -10.74 -7.65
N ILE A 79 -14.62 -10.52 -6.82
CA ILE A 79 -15.01 -11.45 -5.76
C ILE A 79 -15.48 -12.79 -6.36
N ILE A 80 -16.38 -12.75 -7.35
CA ILE A 80 -16.89 -13.97 -8.00
C ILE A 80 -15.74 -14.73 -8.68
N PHE A 81 -14.84 -14.03 -9.36
CA PHE A 81 -13.68 -14.63 -10.01
C PHE A 81 -12.79 -15.34 -8.99
N TRP A 82 -12.46 -14.67 -7.87
CA TRP A 82 -11.66 -15.26 -6.80
C TRP A 82 -12.29 -16.52 -6.21
N VAL A 83 -13.58 -16.45 -5.87
CA VAL A 83 -14.34 -17.60 -5.32
C VAL A 83 -14.39 -18.75 -6.29
N TYR A 84 -14.75 -18.46 -7.55
CA TYR A 84 -14.94 -19.49 -8.59
C TYR A 84 -13.62 -20.20 -8.91
N VAL A 85 -12.54 -19.44 -9.12
CA VAL A 85 -11.24 -20.03 -9.46
C VAL A 85 -10.66 -20.79 -8.26
N SER A 86 -10.77 -20.25 -7.03
CA SER A 86 -10.33 -20.95 -5.82
C SER A 86 -10.97 -22.33 -5.65
N TRP A 87 -12.27 -22.35 -5.87
CA TRP A 87 -13.04 -23.60 -5.80
C TRP A 87 -12.68 -24.57 -6.92
N TYR A 88 -12.72 -24.11 -8.18
CA TYR A 88 -12.59 -25.01 -9.33
C TYR A 88 -11.14 -25.51 -9.52
N ALA A 89 -10.15 -24.67 -9.31
CA ALA A 89 -8.73 -25.07 -9.37
C ALA A 89 -8.39 -26.11 -8.28
N SER A 90 -8.87 -25.88 -7.04
CA SER A 90 -8.72 -26.87 -5.97
C SER A 90 -9.43 -28.20 -6.31
N ARG A 91 -10.57 -28.15 -6.98
CA ARG A 91 -11.28 -29.36 -7.43
C ARG A 91 -10.48 -30.15 -8.48
N MET A 92 -9.81 -29.47 -9.43
CA MET A 92 -8.94 -30.16 -10.39
C MET A 92 -7.78 -30.88 -9.69
N VAL A 93 -7.17 -30.26 -8.68
CA VAL A 93 -6.14 -30.92 -7.85
C VAL A 93 -6.71 -32.16 -7.15
N ALA A 94 -7.95 -32.08 -6.66
CA ALA A 94 -8.61 -33.21 -6.03
C ALA A 94 -8.77 -34.41 -6.98
N TYR A 95 -9.18 -34.20 -8.23
CA TYR A 95 -9.31 -35.28 -9.20
C TYR A 95 -7.98 -35.98 -9.51
N ILE A 96 -6.90 -35.24 -9.72
CA ILE A 96 -5.56 -35.85 -9.90
C ILE A 96 -5.14 -36.65 -8.67
N LYS A 97 -5.36 -36.10 -7.47
CA LYS A 97 -5.00 -36.79 -6.23
C LYS A 97 -5.79 -38.09 -6.04
N GLU A 98 -7.09 -38.06 -6.30
CA GLU A 98 -7.94 -39.26 -6.27
C GLU A 98 -7.45 -40.30 -7.26
N PHE A 99 -7.23 -39.94 -8.52
CA PHE A 99 -6.75 -40.87 -9.55
C PHE A 99 -5.43 -41.55 -9.12
N LYS A 100 -4.47 -40.74 -8.66
CA LYS A 100 -3.16 -41.28 -8.21
C LYS A 100 -3.28 -42.17 -6.96
N HIS A 101 -4.16 -41.82 -6.04
CA HIS A 101 -4.42 -42.62 -4.87
C HIS A 101 -5.06 -43.96 -5.24
N LYS A 102 -6.07 -43.94 -6.13
CA LYS A 102 -6.72 -45.13 -6.65
C LYS A 102 -5.74 -46.04 -7.38
N GLN A 103 -4.92 -45.48 -8.28
CA GLN A 103 -3.87 -46.20 -9.01
C GLN A 103 -2.90 -46.89 -8.04
N SER A 104 -2.43 -46.22 -6.99
CA SER A 104 -1.51 -46.79 -6.00
C SER A 104 -2.17 -47.87 -5.16
N ALA A 105 -3.44 -47.67 -4.76
CA ALA A 105 -4.17 -48.67 -3.97
C ALA A 105 -4.39 -49.97 -4.76
N LEU A 106 -4.75 -49.88 -6.04
CA LEU A 106 -4.94 -51.04 -6.91
C LEU A 106 -3.61 -51.75 -7.25
N GLN A 107 -2.51 -51.00 -7.35
CA GLN A 107 -1.18 -51.61 -7.55
C GLN A 107 -0.70 -52.41 -6.31
N LEU A 108 -1.00 -51.90 -5.08
CA LEU A 108 -0.64 -52.53 -3.84
C LEU A 108 -1.53 -53.75 -3.51
N ASN A 109 -2.77 -53.74 -3.96
CA ASN A 109 -3.72 -54.82 -3.77
C ASN A 109 -4.48 -55.12 -5.07
N PRO A 110 -3.97 -56.01 -5.95
CA PRO A 110 -4.57 -56.32 -7.23
C PRO A 110 -5.97 -56.91 -7.17
N THR A 111 -6.38 -57.45 -6.01
CA THR A 111 -7.72 -58.05 -5.83
C THR A 111 -8.79 -57.01 -5.45
N LEU A 112 -8.37 -55.75 -5.19
CA LEU A 112 -9.29 -54.68 -4.79
C LEU A 112 -10.11 -54.21 -6.00
N THR A 113 -11.45 -54.38 -5.94
CA THR A 113 -12.32 -53.81 -6.97
C THR A 113 -12.49 -52.31 -6.81
N THR A 114 -12.94 -51.63 -7.87
CA THR A 114 -13.23 -50.18 -7.81
C THR A 114 -14.31 -49.86 -6.77
N GLN A 115 -15.30 -50.73 -6.59
CA GLN A 115 -16.39 -50.55 -5.60
C GLN A 115 -15.86 -50.69 -4.17
N ASP A 116 -14.99 -51.65 -3.94
CA ASP A 116 -14.38 -51.88 -2.61
C ASP A 116 -13.44 -50.73 -2.26
N TYR A 117 -12.67 -50.20 -3.22
CA TYR A 117 -11.88 -48.98 -3.04
C TYR A 117 -12.75 -47.82 -2.58
N GLU A 118 -13.87 -47.53 -3.27
CA GLU A 118 -14.76 -46.44 -2.90
C GLU A 118 -15.39 -46.60 -1.51
N LYS A 119 -15.73 -47.81 -1.13
CA LYS A 119 -16.25 -48.13 0.23
C LYS A 119 -15.15 -47.91 1.29
N LEU A 120 -13.98 -48.48 1.07
CA LEU A 120 -12.83 -48.45 2.02
C LEU A 120 -12.36 -47.02 2.28
N PHE A 121 -12.23 -46.20 1.23
CA PHE A 121 -11.75 -44.82 1.30
C PHE A 121 -12.85 -43.78 1.27
N ALA A 122 -14.12 -44.14 1.55
CA ALA A 122 -15.26 -43.24 1.45
C ALA A 122 -15.14 -41.94 2.27
N MET A 123 -14.48 -42.00 3.42
CA MET A 123 -14.26 -40.82 4.26
C MET A 123 -13.24 -39.88 3.63
N GLU A 124 -12.09 -40.38 3.20
CA GLU A 124 -11.01 -39.63 2.54
C GLU A 124 -11.50 -38.96 1.26
N LEU A 125 -12.22 -39.69 0.42
CA LEU A 125 -12.81 -39.18 -0.83
C LEU A 125 -13.84 -38.08 -0.55
N ARG A 126 -14.69 -38.27 0.49
CA ARG A 126 -15.62 -37.20 0.89
C ARG A 126 -14.90 -35.92 1.32
N PHE A 127 -13.81 -36.01 2.10
CA PHE A 127 -13.01 -34.85 2.47
C PHE A 127 -12.41 -34.19 1.23
N LEU A 128 -11.75 -34.98 0.38
CA LEU A 128 -11.08 -34.51 -0.83
C LEU A 128 -12.01 -33.71 -1.77
N HIS A 129 -13.24 -34.18 -1.98
CA HIS A 129 -14.20 -33.52 -2.86
C HIS A 129 -15.03 -32.41 -2.21
N ARG A 130 -15.16 -32.40 -0.88
CA ARG A 130 -15.90 -31.34 -0.18
C ARG A 130 -15.04 -30.14 0.17
N PHE A 131 -13.77 -30.35 0.45
CA PHE A 131 -12.87 -29.32 0.89
C PHE A 131 -12.73 -28.13 -0.10
N PRO A 132 -12.65 -28.32 -1.43
CA PRO A 132 -12.68 -27.22 -2.40
C PRO A 132 -13.90 -26.29 -2.26
N ARG A 133 -15.08 -26.83 -1.88
CA ARG A 133 -16.28 -26.00 -1.63
C ARG A 133 -16.10 -25.12 -0.40
N VAL A 134 -15.50 -25.67 0.65
CA VAL A 134 -15.18 -24.92 1.88
C VAL A 134 -14.24 -23.77 1.58
N ILE A 135 -13.25 -23.95 0.68
CA ILE A 135 -12.35 -22.87 0.24
C ILE A 135 -13.15 -21.73 -0.42
N GLY A 136 -14.07 -22.06 -1.33
CA GLY A 136 -14.94 -21.05 -1.95
C GLY A 136 -15.81 -20.29 -0.95
N TYR A 137 -16.38 -20.99 0.05
CA TYR A 137 -17.08 -20.33 1.16
C TYR A 137 -16.15 -19.46 1.98
N ALA A 138 -14.95 -19.92 2.29
CA ALA A 138 -13.97 -19.16 3.05
C ALA A 138 -13.61 -17.84 2.38
N CYS A 139 -13.46 -17.81 1.04
CA CYS A 139 -13.24 -16.57 0.29
C CYS A 139 -14.36 -15.55 0.53
N LEU A 140 -15.62 -15.94 0.45
CA LEU A 140 -16.78 -15.05 0.70
C LEU A 140 -16.86 -14.63 2.17
N LEU A 141 -16.62 -15.56 3.09
CA LEU A 141 -16.64 -15.28 4.53
C LEU A 141 -15.54 -14.30 4.94
N VAL A 142 -14.36 -14.33 4.31
CA VAL A 142 -13.31 -13.33 4.54
C VAL A 142 -13.81 -11.93 4.20
N VAL A 143 -14.47 -11.75 3.06
CA VAL A 143 -15.01 -10.44 2.65
C VAL A 143 -16.13 -10.00 3.59
N ILE A 144 -17.08 -10.88 3.91
CA ILE A 144 -18.17 -10.60 4.85
C ILE A 144 -17.62 -10.20 6.21
N PHE A 145 -16.71 -10.98 6.74
CA PHE A 145 -16.10 -10.75 8.04
C PHE A 145 -15.35 -9.42 8.08
N SER A 146 -14.55 -9.12 7.06
CA SER A 146 -13.80 -7.87 6.96
C SER A 146 -14.72 -6.65 6.89
N LEU A 147 -15.80 -6.70 6.11
CA LEU A 147 -16.81 -5.64 6.06
C LEU A 147 -17.56 -5.49 7.38
N THR A 148 -17.88 -6.60 8.05
CA THR A 148 -18.53 -6.57 9.37
C THR A 148 -17.66 -5.90 10.42
N LEU A 149 -16.33 -6.15 10.39
CA LEU A 149 -15.38 -5.49 11.30
C LEU A 149 -15.31 -3.98 11.12
N LEU A 150 -15.63 -3.44 9.94
CA LEU A 150 -15.74 -1.98 9.75
C LEU A 150 -16.93 -1.38 10.50
N LEU A 151 -18.00 -2.15 10.71
CA LEU A 151 -19.23 -1.69 11.35
C LEU A 151 -19.16 -1.77 12.88
N VAL A 152 -18.42 -2.73 13.40
CA VAL A 152 -18.43 -3.04 14.83
C VAL A 152 -17.36 -2.22 15.55
N ASN A 153 -17.76 -1.11 16.12
CA ASN A 153 -16.97 -0.31 17.06
C ASN A 153 -16.91 -0.94 18.49
N SER A 154 -17.37 -2.20 18.64
CA SER A 154 -17.41 -2.85 19.95
C SER A 154 -16.10 -3.55 20.26
N ASN A 155 -15.46 -3.15 21.34
CA ASN A 155 -14.19 -3.66 21.85
C ASN A 155 -14.18 -5.18 22.16
N TRP A 156 -15.33 -5.85 22.18
CA TRP A 156 -15.47 -7.23 22.62
C TRP A 156 -15.28 -8.24 21.48
N ILE A 157 -15.98 -8.08 20.35
CA ILE A 157 -15.97 -9.04 19.24
C ILE A 157 -14.64 -8.96 18.47
N ILE A 158 -14.03 -7.78 18.44
CA ILE A 158 -12.81 -7.50 17.65
C ILE A 158 -11.56 -8.16 18.27
N LYS A 159 -11.56 -8.47 19.57
CA LYS A 159 -10.40 -9.08 20.25
C LYS A 159 -10.11 -10.51 19.82
N GLN A 160 -11.06 -11.19 19.17
CA GLN A 160 -10.96 -12.60 18.82
C GLN A 160 -11.46 -12.90 17.39
N PRO A 161 -10.83 -12.32 16.32
CA PRO A 161 -11.32 -12.48 14.95
C PRO A 161 -11.26 -13.92 14.43
N PHE A 162 -10.22 -14.65 14.77
CA PHE A 162 -10.00 -16.01 14.26
C PHE A 162 -11.00 -17.04 14.78
N PRO A 163 -11.31 -17.12 16.09
CA PRO A 163 -12.34 -18.02 16.59
C PRO A 163 -13.72 -17.79 15.95
N ILE A 164 -14.10 -16.53 15.74
CA ILE A 164 -15.39 -16.20 15.13
C ILE A 164 -15.42 -16.64 13.65
N LEU A 165 -14.35 -16.43 12.90
CA LEU A 165 -14.26 -16.89 11.52
C LEU A 165 -14.30 -18.42 11.44
N ILE A 166 -13.57 -19.12 12.33
CA ILE A 166 -13.57 -20.59 12.41
C ILE A 166 -14.99 -21.09 12.75
N ALA A 167 -15.64 -20.48 13.74
CA ALA A 167 -17.00 -20.81 14.10
C ALA A 167 -17.98 -20.58 12.91
N ALA A 168 -17.84 -19.47 12.18
CA ALA A 168 -18.62 -19.19 10.98
C ALA A 168 -18.39 -20.26 9.90
N VAL A 169 -17.14 -20.62 9.61
CA VAL A 169 -16.82 -21.69 8.65
C VAL A 169 -17.44 -23.03 9.07
N ILE A 170 -17.38 -23.39 10.35
CA ILE A 170 -17.97 -24.62 10.90
C ILE A 170 -19.51 -24.56 10.77
N ILE A 171 -20.14 -23.44 11.13
CA ILE A 171 -21.60 -23.25 11.00
C ILE A 171 -22.02 -23.40 9.54
N PHE A 172 -21.32 -22.74 8.62
CA PHE A 172 -21.61 -22.86 7.18
C PHE A 172 -21.40 -24.29 6.66
N TRP A 173 -20.38 -24.99 7.15
CA TRP A 173 -20.17 -26.40 6.81
C TRP A 173 -21.30 -27.31 7.35
N LEU A 174 -21.76 -27.08 8.58
CA LEU A 174 -22.89 -27.79 9.17
C LEU A 174 -24.19 -27.50 8.40
N LEU A 175 -24.44 -26.25 8.04
CA LEU A 175 -25.58 -25.84 7.23
C LEU A 175 -25.53 -26.48 5.83
N ASP A 176 -24.37 -26.50 5.15
CA ASP A 176 -24.22 -27.21 3.87
C ASP A 176 -24.50 -28.71 4.01
N LYS A 177 -24.07 -29.34 5.13
CA LYS A 177 -24.36 -30.75 5.42
C LYS A 177 -25.87 -31.00 5.63
N GLN A 178 -26.56 -30.12 6.35
CA GLN A 178 -28.01 -30.16 6.53
C GLN A 178 -28.75 -29.94 5.20
N MET A 179 -28.28 -29.02 4.39
CA MET A 179 -28.78 -28.72 3.07
C MET A 179 -28.76 -29.95 2.12
N ILE A 180 -27.69 -30.76 2.18
CA ILE A 180 -27.57 -31.99 1.40
C ILE A 180 -28.63 -33.04 1.85
N ARG A 181 -28.89 -33.16 3.15
CA ARG A 181 -29.92 -34.05 3.68
C ARG A 181 -31.33 -33.65 3.23
N LEU A 182 -31.64 -32.33 3.26
CA LEU A 182 -32.91 -31.80 2.81
C LEU A 182 -33.13 -31.91 1.27
N SER A 183 -32.08 -32.12 0.46
CA SER A 183 -32.21 -32.26 -1.01
C SER A 183 -32.91 -33.54 -1.44
N SER A 184 -33.05 -34.49 -0.53
CA SER A 184 -33.81 -35.70 -0.79
C SER A 184 -35.35 -35.48 -0.83
N PHE A 185 -35.85 -34.31 -0.37
CA PHE A 185 -37.32 -34.02 -0.30
C PHE A 185 -37.91 -33.31 -1.53
N GLY A 186 -37.25 -33.33 -2.71
CA GLY A 186 -37.79 -32.78 -3.95
C GLY A 186 -37.93 -31.26 -4.00
N LYS A 187 -38.91 -30.74 -4.81
CA LYS A 187 -39.09 -29.28 -5.01
C LYS A 187 -39.48 -28.52 -3.73
N GLN A 188 -40.26 -29.14 -2.83
CA GLN A 188 -40.66 -28.55 -1.54
C GLN A 188 -39.47 -28.38 -0.61
N GLY A 189 -38.51 -29.32 -0.61
CA GLY A 189 -37.27 -29.20 0.15
C GLY A 189 -36.36 -28.08 -0.35
N LEU A 190 -36.35 -27.77 -1.66
CA LEU A 190 -35.60 -26.65 -2.22
C LEU A 190 -36.17 -25.30 -1.77
N LEU A 191 -37.50 -25.14 -1.78
CA LEU A 191 -38.18 -23.93 -1.32
C LEU A 191 -37.92 -23.65 0.15
N LEU A 192 -38.01 -24.67 1.02
CA LEU A 192 -37.75 -24.56 2.45
C LEU A 192 -36.27 -24.16 2.72
N LYS A 193 -35.34 -24.66 1.93
CA LYS A 193 -33.94 -24.28 1.99
C LYS A 193 -33.73 -22.80 1.66
N ILE A 194 -34.34 -22.34 0.57
CA ILE A 194 -34.24 -20.93 0.17
C ILE A 194 -34.78 -20.04 1.28
N ILE A 195 -35.92 -20.38 1.87
CA ILE A 195 -36.58 -19.63 2.96
C ILE A 195 -35.65 -19.61 4.20
N LEU A 196 -35.08 -20.75 4.62
CA LEU A 196 -34.16 -20.83 5.77
C LEU A 196 -32.90 -20.02 5.55
N TRP A 197 -32.34 -20.04 4.35
CA TRP A 197 -31.18 -19.25 4.00
C TRP A 197 -31.49 -17.75 3.92
N LEU A 198 -32.61 -17.38 3.34
CA LEU A 198 -33.06 -15.99 3.32
C LEU A 198 -33.29 -15.47 4.75
N SER A 199 -33.90 -16.25 5.63
CA SER A 199 -34.06 -15.85 7.04
C SER A 199 -32.71 -15.75 7.79
N ALA A 200 -31.78 -16.68 7.55
CA ALA A 200 -30.45 -16.66 8.13
C ALA A 200 -29.58 -15.49 7.64
N ILE A 201 -29.89 -14.94 6.47
CA ILE A 201 -29.22 -13.74 5.92
C ILE A 201 -29.95 -12.47 6.37
N LEU A 202 -31.28 -12.46 6.33
CA LEU A 202 -32.10 -11.28 6.60
C LEU A 202 -31.96 -10.82 8.05
N LEU A 203 -31.95 -11.74 9.02
CA LEU A 203 -31.88 -11.39 10.44
C LEU A 203 -30.56 -10.70 10.81
N PRO A 204 -29.36 -11.24 10.51
CA PRO A 204 -28.10 -10.53 10.71
C PRO A 204 -28.04 -9.21 9.95
N PHE A 205 -28.57 -9.14 8.72
CA PHE A 205 -28.60 -7.92 7.93
C PHE A 205 -29.39 -6.80 8.62
N LEU A 206 -30.57 -7.09 9.15
CA LEU A 206 -31.39 -6.12 9.87
C LEU A 206 -30.72 -5.63 11.14
N LEU A 207 -30.07 -6.53 11.90
CA LEU A 207 -29.29 -6.17 13.10
C LEU A 207 -28.12 -5.26 12.76
N ILE A 208 -27.39 -5.55 11.69
CA ILE A 208 -26.25 -4.76 11.21
C ILE A 208 -26.74 -3.42 10.66
N LEU A 209 -27.87 -3.39 9.93
CA LEU A 209 -28.47 -2.16 9.43
C LEU A 209 -28.84 -1.21 10.56
N TYR A 210 -29.41 -1.74 11.64
CA TYR A 210 -29.75 -0.97 12.83
C TYR A 210 -28.54 -0.38 13.55
N SER A 211 -27.40 -1.10 13.55
CA SER A 211 -26.18 -0.68 14.22
C SER A 211 -25.29 0.26 13.39
N ALA A 212 -25.55 0.39 12.08
CA ALA A 212 -24.71 1.17 11.18
C ALA A 212 -25.02 2.66 11.23
N THR A 213 -24.01 3.48 11.58
CA THR A 213 -24.12 4.94 11.69
C THR A 213 -23.06 5.66 10.85
N GLY A 214 -23.35 6.92 10.50
CA GLY A 214 -22.35 7.82 9.88
C GLY A 214 -21.74 7.29 8.58
N LEU A 215 -20.42 7.25 8.55
CA LEU A 215 -19.59 6.81 7.40
C LEU A 215 -19.93 5.41 6.90
N PHE A 216 -20.29 4.52 7.83
CA PHE A 216 -20.51 3.10 7.53
C PHE A 216 -21.95 2.74 7.19
N ARG A 217 -22.85 3.73 7.07
CA ARG A 217 -24.29 3.52 6.80
C ARG A 217 -24.58 2.68 5.55
N LYS A 218 -23.66 2.66 4.58
CA LYS A 218 -23.83 1.91 3.31
C LYS A 218 -23.28 0.49 3.34
N VAL A 219 -22.45 0.14 4.33
CA VAL A 219 -21.81 -1.19 4.45
C VAL A 219 -22.85 -2.32 4.54
N PRO A 220 -24.00 -2.19 5.27
CA PRO A 220 -25.01 -3.24 5.30
C PRO A 220 -25.56 -3.64 3.93
N TYR A 221 -25.74 -2.69 3.00
CA TYR A 221 -26.22 -2.99 1.64
C TYR A 221 -25.19 -3.78 0.84
N ILE A 222 -23.90 -3.48 1.01
CA ILE A 222 -22.82 -4.25 0.39
C ILE A 222 -22.76 -5.66 0.99
N LEU A 223 -22.92 -5.80 2.31
CA LEU A 223 -23.01 -7.10 2.97
C LEU A 223 -24.18 -7.93 2.44
N LEU A 224 -25.35 -7.33 2.26
CA LEU A 224 -26.49 -8.00 1.65
C LEU A 224 -26.16 -8.51 0.25
N LEU A 225 -25.48 -7.70 -0.58
CA LEU A 225 -25.05 -8.11 -1.92
C LEU A 225 -24.10 -9.32 -1.83
N ILE A 226 -23.12 -9.31 -0.93
CA ILE A 226 -22.19 -10.44 -0.75
C ILE A 226 -22.92 -11.69 -0.23
N PHE A 227 -23.91 -11.55 0.66
CA PHE A 227 -24.76 -12.66 1.07
C PHE A 227 -25.58 -13.24 -0.08
N ILE A 228 -26.09 -12.39 -0.98
CA ILE A 228 -26.78 -12.85 -2.20
C ILE A 228 -25.80 -13.64 -3.09
N ILE A 229 -24.56 -13.15 -3.26
CA ILE A 229 -23.50 -13.86 -4.01
C ILE A 229 -23.22 -15.22 -3.36
N LEU A 230 -23.14 -15.28 -2.03
CA LEU A 230 -22.97 -16.54 -1.29
C LEU A 230 -24.12 -17.52 -1.58
N LEU A 231 -25.36 -17.05 -1.55
CA LEU A 231 -26.54 -17.87 -1.89
C LEU A 231 -26.48 -18.37 -3.33
N VAL A 232 -26.17 -17.50 -4.29
CA VAL A 232 -26.04 -17.85 -5.71
C VAL A 232 -24.93 -18.89 -5.91
N TYR A 233 -23.80 -18.73 -5.24
CA TYR A 233 -22.69 -19.68 -5.27
C TYR A 233 -23.12 -21.07 -4.75
N MET A 234 -23.87 -21.11 -3.65
CA MET A 234 -24.40 -22.36 -3.11
C MET A 234 -25.39 -23.04 -4.06
N LEU A 235 -26.30 -22.26 -4.63
CA LEU A 235 -27.26 -22.75 -5.63
C LEU A 235 -26.54 -23.28 -6.87
N TYR A 236 -25.53 -22.56 -7.36
CA TYR A 236 -24.72 -22.97 -8.51
C TYR A 236 -24.04 -24.34 -8.28
N ILE A 237 -23.40 -24.53 -7.13
CA ILE A 237 -22.73 -25.78 -6.79
C ILE A 237 -23.73 -26.94 -6.75
N ASN A 238 -24.91 -26.74 -6.15
CA ASN A 238 -25.93 -27.78 -6.02
C ASN A 238 -26.58 -28.10 -7.37
N LEU A 239 -26.93 -27.11 -8.20
CA LEU A 239 -27.46 -27.28 -9.53
C LEU A 239 -26.48 -28.00 -10.46
N ARG A 240 -25.17 -27.56 -10.39
CA ARG A 240 -24.13 -28.23 -11.17
C ARG A 240 -24.00 -29.68 -10.77
N ARG A 241 -23.99 -29.99 -9.48
CA ARG A 241 -23.94 -31.39 -9.01
C ARG A 241 -25.08 -32.22 -9.56
N HIS A 242 -26.31 -31.73 -9.47
CA HIS A 242 -27.51 -32.42 -10.01
C HIS A 242 -27.37 -32.61 -11.52
N ARG A 243 -26.97 -31.58 -12.27
CA ARG A 243 -26.72 -31.68 -13.71
C ARG A 243 -25.68 -32.72 -14.09
N MET A 244 -24.59 -32.82 -13.31
CA MET A 244 -23.55 -33.82 -13.50
C MET A 244 -24.08 -35.25 -13.30
N GLU A 245 -24.92 -35.48 -12.28
CA GLU A 245 -25.55 -36.77 -12.01
C GLU A 245 -26.51 -37.17 -13.15
N VAL A 246 -27.24 -36.20 -13.72
CA VAL A 246 -28.09 -36.43 -14.89
C VAL A 246 -27.27 -36.73 -16.14
N LEU A 247 -26.24 -35.96 -16.45
CA LEU A 247 -25.36 -36.16 -17.59
C LEU A 247 -24.64 -37.52 -17.53
N ALA A 248 -24.17 -37.94 -16.36
CA ALA A 248 -23.54 -39.25 -16.18
C ALA A 248 -24.49 -40.42 -16.52
N ARG A 249 -25.84 -40.24 -16.30
CA ARG A 249 -26.85 -41.26 -16.71
C ARG A 249 -27.15 -41.27 -18.21
N LEU A 250 -26.90 -40.10 -18.90
CA LEU A 250 -27.20 -39.93 -20.33
C LEU A 250 -26.01 -40.24 -21.26
N SER A 251 -24.78 -40.32 -20.74
CA SER A 251 -23.53 -40.36 -21.49
C SER A 251 -23.24 -41.73 -22.15
N THR A 252 -24.20 -42.63 -22.21
CA THR A 252 -24.06 -43.95 -22.88
C THR A 252 -24.11 -43.91 -24.43
N ARG A 253 -24.32 -42.73 -25.07
CA ARG A 253 -24.32 -42.57 -26.53
C ARG A 253 -23.20 -41.61 -26.99
N GLU A 254 -22.05 -42.13 -27.36
CA GLU A 254 -21.05 -41.36 -28.07
C GLU A 254 -21.40 -41.19 -29.57
N ALA A 255 -21.61 -39.93 -29.98
CA ALA A 255 -21.67 -39.59 -31.42
C ALA A 255 -20.26 -39.31 -31.89
N THR A 256 -19.80 -40.09 -32.84
CA THR A 256 -18.51 -39.94 -33.59
C THR A 256 -18.62 -38.78 -34.59
N GLN A 257 -18.54 -37.54 -34.13
CA GLN A 257 -18.32 -36.37 -34.98
C GLN A 257 -16.84 -35.95 -35.03
N PRO A 258 -16.34 -35.47 -36.16
CA PRO A 258 -14.98 -34.98 -36.25
C PRO A 258 -14.76 -33.78 -35.33
N LYS A 259 -13.81 -33.91 -34.41
CA LYS A 259 -13.51 -32.87 -33.39
C LYS A 259 -12.65 -31.77 -33.97
N ALA A 260 -12.96 -30.51 -33.73
CA ALA A 260 -12.13 -29.36 -34.05
C ALA A 260 -10.76 -29.42 -33.31
N ALA A 261 -9.73 -28.72 -33.84
CA ALA A 261 -8.37 -28.76 -33.28
C ALA A 261 -8.32 -28.31 -31.81
N TRP A 262 -9.07 -27.26 -31.46
CA TRP A 262 -9.16 -26.75 -30.06
C TRP A 262 -9.83 -27.77 -29.11
N GLU A 263 -10.78 -28.55 -29.59
CA GLU A 263 -11.42 -29.61 -28.78
C GLU A 263 -10.45 -30.76 -28.46
N LYS A 264 -9.55 -31.10 -29.41
CA LYS A 264 -8.49 -32.08 -29.15
C LYS A 264 -7.54 -31.62 -28.06
N ILE A 265 -7.20 -30.30 -28.06
CA ILE A 265 -6.38 -29.68 -26.99
C ILE A 265 -7.10 -29.76 -25.66
N MET A 266 -8.39 -29.38 -25.60
CA MET A 266 -9.17 -29.45 -24.36
C MET A 266 -9.31 -30.89 -23.85
N ASP A 267 -9.56 -31.87 -24.71
CA ASP A 267 -9.62 -33.28 -24.34
C ASP A 267 -8.26 -33.79 -23.78
N LYS A 268 -7.12 -33.28 -24.34
CA LYS A 268 -5.78 -33.59 -23.79
C LYS A 268 -5.60 -33.01 -22.36
N TRP A 269 -6.05 -31.77 -22.13
CA TRP A 269 -5.98 -31.12 -20.82
C TRP A 269 -6.93 -31.77 -19.80
N MET A 270 -8.15 -32.16 -20.22
CA MET A 270 -9.08 -32.91 -19.37
C MET A 270 -8.49 -34.26 -18.94
N ARG A 271 -7.87 -35.00 -19.88
CA ARG A 271 -7.13 -36.24 -19.59
C ARG A 271 -5.97 -36.00 -18.64
N PHE A 272 -5.28 -34.86 -18.75
CA PHE A 272 -4.21 -34.50 -17.84
C PHE A 272 -4.69 -34.40 -16.38
N TYR A 273 -5.87 -33.77 -16.14
CA TYR A 273 -6.50 -33.63 -14.83
C TYR A 273 -7.36 -34.82 -14.42
N HIS A 274 -7.50 -35.84 -15.27
CA HIS A 274 -8.40 -36.98 -15.05
C HIS A 274 -9.86 -36.57 -14.78
N LEU A 275 -10.31 -35.53 -15.47
CA LEU A 275 -11.70 -35.03 -15.35
C LEU A 275 -12.66 -35.96 -16.09
N PRO A 276 -13.86 -36.19 -15.52
CA PRO A 276 -14.91 -36.94 -16.20
C PRO A 276 -15.41 -36.17 -17.43
N PRO A 277 -15.89 -36.87 -18.48
CA PRO A 277 -16.36 -36.26 -19.75
C PRO A 277 -17.49 -35.22 -19.54
N GLU A 278 -18.34 -35.42 -18.57
CA GLU A 278 -19.45 -34.54 -18.21
C GLU A 278 -18.99 -33.13 -17.73
N GLU A 279 -17.72 -33.03 -17.28
CA GLU A 279 -17.11 -31.77 -16.87
C GLU A 279 -16.68 -30.89 -18.06
N LYS A 280 -16.72 -31.36 -19.30
CA LYS A 280 -16.14 -30.67 -20.47
C LYS A 280 -16.59 -29.21 -20.58
N GLY A 281 -17.90 -28.97 -20.51
CA GLY A 281 -18.46 -27.61 -20.61
C GLY A 281 -18.01 -26.69 -19.48
N TYR A 282 -17.98 -27.19 -18.26
CA TYR A 282 -17.50 -26.43 -17.08
C TYR A 282 -16.02 -26.15 -17.14
N PHE A 283 -15.22 -27.10 -17.62
CA PHE A 283 -13.78 -26.93 -17.78
C PHE A 283 -13.44 -25.91 -18.87
N ILE A 284 -14.15 -25.91 -20.00
CA ILE A 284 -14.00 -24.88 -21.04
C ILE A 284 -14.34 -23.50 -20.47
N ALA A 285 -15.48 -23.34 -19.80
CA ALA A 285 -15.89 -22.09 -19.17
C ALA A 285 -14.86 -21.60 -18.16
N PHE A 286 -14.33 -22.50 -17.34
CA PHE A 286 -13.27 -22.20 -16.38
C PHE A 286 -12.01 -21.64 -17.08
N ASN A 287 -11.53 -22.29 -18.13
CA ASN A 287 -10.34 -21.86 -18.86
C ASN A 287 -10.57 -20.49 -19.54
N CYS A 288 -11.75 -20.26 -20.13
CA CYS A 288 -12.09 -18.95 -20.72
C CYS A 288 -12.09 -17.84 -19.64
N ILE A 289 -12.69 -18.08 -18.50
CA ILE A 289 -12.71 -17.13 -17.37
C ILE A 289 -11.29 -16.88 -16.86
N CYS A 290 -10.47 -17.92 -16.71
CA CYS A 290 -9.06 -17.79 -16.31
C CYS A 290 -8.25 -17.01 -17.36
N ALA A 291 -8.47 -17.23 -18.66
CA ALA A 291 -7.79 -16.49 -19.73
C ALA A 291 -8.13 -15.00 -19.70
N ILE A 292 -9.42 -14.64 -19.49
CA ILE A 292 -9.86 -13.25 -19.35
C ILE A 292 -9.22 -12.62 -18.10
N GLY A 293 -9.26 -13.32 -16.96
CA GLY A 293 -8.63 -12.84 -15.72
C GLY A 293 -7.12 -12.66 -15.87
N LEU A 294 -6.44 -13.58 -16.53
CA LEU A 294 -5.00 -13.48 -16.79
C LEU A 294 -4.68 -12.30 -17.72
N ALA A 295 -5.48 -12.08 -18.77
CA ALA A 295 -5.33 -10.92 -19.66
C ALA A 295 -5.54 -9.60 -18.90
N ALA A 296 -6.55 -9.51 -18.04
CA ALA A 296 -6.79 -8.35 -17.18
C ALA A 296 -5.63 -8.11 -16.20
N TYR A 297 -5.08 -9.18 -15.62
CA TYR A 297 -3.92 -9.12 -14.75
C TYR A 297 -2.68 -8.60 -15.49
N PHE A 298 -2.37 -9.13 -16.66
CA PHE A 298 -1.25 -8.64 -17.49
C PHE A 298 -1.47 -7.18 -17.93
N ALA A 299 -2.68 -6.82 -18.34
CA ALA A 299 -3.00 -5.43 -18.65
C ALA A 299 -2.71 -4.51 -17.46
N ALA A 300 -3.07 -4.90 -16.24
CA ALA A 300 -2.83 -4.12 -15.04
C ALA A 300 -1.34 -3.99 -14.68
N ILE A 301 -0.56 -5.07 -14.79
CA ILE A 301 0.87 -5.02 -14.42
C ILE A 301 1.74 -4.24 -15.41
N PHE A 302 1.28 -4.06 -16.65
CA PHE A 302 2.01 -3.32 -17.68
C PHE A 302 1.44 -1.93 -18.00
N SER A 303 0.21 -1.62 -17.54
CA SER A 303 -0.45 -0.36 -17.85
C SER A 303 -1.01 0.33 -16.62
N LEU A 304 -0.51 1.54 -16.33
CA LEU A 304 -1.03 2.41 -15.28
C LEU A 304 -2.54 2.69 -15.45
N SER A 305 -2.98 2.99 -16.68
CA SER A 305 -4.40 3.27 -16.97
C SER A 305 -5.30 2.05 -16.74
N ALA A 306 -4.83 0.84 -17.05
CA ALA A 306 -5.59 -0.38 -16.80
C ALA A 306 -5.66 -0.68 -15.31
N SER A 307 -4.55 -0.54 -14.57
CA SER A 307 -4.51 -0.80 -13.13
C SER A 307 -5.43 0.16 -12.34
N THR A 308 -5.36 1.46 -12.62
CA THR A 308 -6.18 2.47 -11.94
C THR A 308 -7.69 2.31 -12.23
N ARG A 309 -8.06 1.86 -13.44
CA ARG A 309 -9.46 1.52 -13.76
C ARG A 309 -9.99 0.32 -12.98
N ILE A 310 -9.13 -0.67 -12.71
CA ILE A 310 -9.50 -1.83 -11.89
C ILE A 310 -9.65 -1.43 -10.43
N GLY A 311 -8.75 -0.60 -9.92
CA GLY A 311 -8.69 -0.15 -8.54
C GLY A 311 -8.04 -1.15 -7.58
N PRO A 312 -7.67 -0.72 -6.35
CA PRO A 312 -6.77 -1.48 -5.49
C PRO A 312 -7.39 -2.78 -4.95
N PHE A 313 -8.65 -2.76 -4.48
CA PHE A 313 -9.29 -3.96 -3.94
C PHE A 313 -9.53 -5.05 -4.99
N PRO A 314 -10.17 -4.75 -6.14
CA PRO A 314 -10.35 -5.75 -7.19
C PRO A 314 -9.02 -6.28 -7.73
N PHE A 315 -7.99 -5.42 -7.84
CA PHE A 315 -6.68 -5.84 -8.30
C PHE A 315 -6.02 -6.84 -7.35
N VAL A 316 -6.07 -6.60 -6.02
CA VAL A 316 -5.52 -7.56 -5.03
C VAL A 316 -6.18 -8.92 -5.16
N LEU A 317 -7.51 -8.98 -5.29
CA LEU A 317 -8.22 -10.25 -5.49
C LEU A 317 -7.86 -10.91 -6.82
N LEU A 318 -7.73 -10.14 -7.90
CA LEU A 318 -7.31 -10.63 -9.21
C LEU A 318 -5.90 -11.23 -9.14
N ALA A 319 -4.94 -10.53 -8.55
CA ALA A 319 -3.56 -10.98 -8.39
C ALA A 319 -3.49 -12.24 -7.52
N PHE A 320 -4.19 -12.27 -6.37
CA PHE A 320 -4.25 -13.44 -5.50
C PHE A 320 -4.85 -14.63 -6.24
N THR A 321 -5.87 -14.42 -7.06
CA THR A 321 -6.49 -15.48 -7.86
C THR A 321 -5.52 -16.05 -8.89
N VAL A 322 -4.79 -15.20 -9.60
CA VAL A 322 -3.82 -15.62 -10.62
C VAL A 322 -2.65 -16.37 -9.97
N LEU A 323 -2.03 -15.80 -8.92
CA LEU A 323 -0.90 -16.44 -8.22
C LEU A 323 -1.30 -17.75 -7.55
N MET A 324 -2.48 -17.81 -6.93
CA MET A 324 -3.07 -19.04 -6.42
C MET A 324 -3.29 -20.07 -7.52
N GLY A 325 -3.76 -19.63 -8.70
CA GLY A 325 -3.95 -20.48 -9.88
C GLY A 325 -2.64 -21.16 -10.28
N PHE A 326 -1.55 -20.42 -10.37
CA PHE A 326 -0.21 -20.97 -10.61
C PHE A 326 0.22 -21.95 -9.51
N GLY A 327 0.00 -21.61 -8.23
CA GLY A 327 0.27 -22.50 -7.12
C GLY A 327 -0.50 -23.81 -7.20
N ASN A 328 -1.77 -23.77 -7.59
CA ASN A 328 -2.58 -24.98 -7.79
C ASN A 328 -2.11 -25.81 -9.01
N ILE A 329 -1.63 -25.19 -10.09
CA ILE A 329 -1.00 -25.91 -11.22
C ILE A 329 0.27 -26.64 -10.73
N LEU A 330 1.14 -25.98 -9.95
CA LEU A 330 2.30 -26.60 -9.36
C LEU A 330 1.92 -27.77 -8.44
N THR A 331 0.86 -27.63 -7.65
CA THR A 331 0.33 -28.73 -6.81
C THR A 331 -0.16 -29.89 -7.67
N ALA A 332 -0.90 -29.62 -8.74
CA ALA A 332 -1.39 -30.64 -9.69
C ALA A 332 -0.24 -31.41 -10.33
N LEU A 333 0.78 -30.70 -10.81
CA LEU A 333 2.01 -31.30 -11.34
C LEU A 333 2.78 -32.10 -10.27
N SER A 334 2.88 -31.55 -9.06
CA SER A 334 3.50 -32.25 -7.91
C SER A 334 2.80 -33.57 -7.59
N CYS A 335 1.48 -33.58 -7.58
CA CYS A 335 0.67 -34.79 -7.40
C CYS A 335 0.88 -35.80 -8.53
N LYS A 336 0.95 -35.31 -9.79
CA LYS A 336 1.09 -36.17 -10.97
C LYS A 336 2.45 -36.86 -11.03
N TYR A 337 3.52 -36.10 -10.80
CA TYR A 337 4.91 -36.57 -10.91
C TYR A 337 5.48 -37.08 -9.59
N ARG A 338 4.74 -36.95 -8.49
CA ARG A 338 5.17 -37.32 -7.12
C ARG A 338 6.44 -36.60 -6.65
N ILE A 339 6.65 -35.37 -7.13
CA ILE A 339 7.79 -34.52 -6.82
C ILE A 339 7.25 -33.22 -6.23
N SER A 340 7.83 -32.73 -5.13
CA SER A 340 7.40 -31.44 -4.52
C SER A 340 7.94 -30.25 -5.32
N LEU A 341 7.24 -29.82 -6.37
CA LEU A 341 7.66 -28.69 -7.19
C LEU A 341 7.69 -27.36 -6.41
N HIS A 342 6.82 -27.20 -5.43
CA HIS A 342 6.85 -26.00 -4.54
C HIS A 342 8.18 -25.88 -3.81
N PHE A 343 8.72 -27.02 -3.31
CA PHE A 343 10.02 -27.04 -2.65
C PHE A 343 11.13 -26.64 -3.62
N PHE A 344 11.12 -27.15 -4.84
CA PHE A 344 12.12 -26.79 -5.84
C PHE A 344 12.03 -25.31 -6.23
N VAL A 345 10.82 -24.77 -6.46
CA VAL A 345 10.65 -23.33 -6.74
C VAL A 345 11.19 -22.50 -5.58
N PHE A 346 10.91 -22.87 -4.33
CA PHE A 346 11.46 -22.18 -3.17
C PHE A 346 12.99 -22.27 -3.08
N VAL A 347 13.56 -23.44 -3.28
CA VAL A 347 15.02 -23.64 -3.27
C VAL A 347 15.69 -22.84 -4.39
N PHE A 348 15.15 -22.90 -5.60
CA PHE A 348 15.67 -22.11 -6.72
C PHE A 348 15.56 -20.61 -6.47
N ALA A 349 14.44 -20.12 -5.96
CA ALA A 349 14.27 -18.72 -5.60
C ALA A 349 15.24 -18.26 -4.50
N ALA A 350 15.61 -19.16 -3.58
CA ALA A 350 16.55 -18.85 -2.51
C ALA A 350 18.03 -18.91 -2.93
N LEU A 351 18.38 -19.78 -3.88
CA LEU A 351 19.78 -20.03 -4.27
C LEU A 351 20.23 -19.27 -5.51
N LEU A 352 19.31 -18.93 -6.41
CA LEU A 352 19.70 -18.23 -7.63
C LEU A 352 19.91 -16.75 -7.38
N PRO A 353 21.03 -16.18 -7.82
CA PRO A 353 21.25 -14.74 -7.72
C PRO A 353 20.24 -14.01 -8.60
N THR A 354 19.49 -13.12 -8.00
CA THR A 354 18.57 -12.23 -8.72
C THR A 354 19.27 -10.89 -8.95
N PRO A 355 19.18 -10.29 -10.13
CA PRO A 355 19.71 -8.96 -10.36
C PRO A 355 18.95 -7.94 -9.50
N ASP A 356 19.72 -7.04 -8.88
CA ASP A 356 19.13 -5.91 -8.16
C ASP A 356 18.73 -4.82 -9.15
N HIS A 357 17.44 -4.72 -9.43
CA HIS A 357 16.84 -3.76 -10.36
C HIS A 357 16.28 -2.50 -9.66
N HIS A 358 16.54 -2.33 -8.36
CA HIS A 358 16.02 -1.19 -7.57
C HIS A 358 16.88 0.08 -7.68
N LYS A 359 17.42 0.37 -8.85
CA LYS A 359 18.17 1.61 -9.11
C LYS A 359 17.24 2.82 -9.09
N VAL A 360 17.71 3.91 -8.48
CA VAL A 360 17.03 5.20 -8.57
C VAL A 360 17.07 5.68 -10.02
N ARG A 361 15.92 6.09 -10.56
CA ARG A 361 15.78 6.59 -11.93
C ARG A 361 16.57 7.88 -12.09
N THR A 362 17.51 7.91 -13.02
CA THR A 362 18.33 9.07 -13.36
C THR A 362 18.19 9.42 -14.84
N THR A 363 18.37 10.70 -15.14
CA THR A 363 18.39 11.23 -16.52
C THR A 363 19.73 11.91 -16.77
N ALA A 364 20.27 11.78 -17.99
CA ALA A 364 21.49 12.48 -18.36
C ALA A 364 21.24 13.99 -18.46
N LEU A 365 22.17 14.79 -17.92
CA LEU A 365 22.19 16.22 -18.10
C LEU A 365 22.57 16.57 -19.56
N SER A 366 22.05 17.70 -20.06
CA SER A 366 22.40 18.15 -21.41
C SER A 366 23.89 18.49 -21.50
N ALA A 367 24.50 18.27 -22.66
CA ALA A 367 25.92 18.50 -22.90
C ALA A 367 26.40 19.93 -22.57
N ARG A 368 25.49 20.93 -22.57
CA ARG A 368 25.77 22.32 -22.19
C ARG A 368 26.01 22.52 -20.69
N GLN A 369 25.62 21.57 -19.85
CA GLN A 369 25.72 21.64 -18.38
C GLN A 369 26.90 20.84 -17.82
N LEU A 370 27.60 20.05 -18.64
CA LEU A 370 28.64 19.08 -18.24
C LEU A 370 29.96 19.64 -17.66
N PRO A 371 30.45 20.87 -17.91
CA PRO A 371 31.74 21.29 -17.41
C PRO A 371 31.76 21.50 -15.89
N ILE A 372 30.61 21.81 -15.25
CA ILE A 372 30.52 22.17 -13.84
C ILE A 372 29.72 21.10 -13.11
N ASN A 373 30.22 20.63 -11.96
CA ASN A 373 29.41 19.82 -11.07
C ASN A 373 28.31 20.71 -10.45
N ILE A 374 27.14 20.67 -11.06
CA ILE A 374 25.99 21.51 -10.74
C ILE A 374 25.58 21.43 -9.26
N TYR A 375 25.75 20.24 -8.64
CA TYR A 375 25.38 20.03 -7.23
C TYR A 375 26.42 20.63 -6.25
N LYS A 376 27.65 20.87 -6.67
CA LYS A 376 28.67 21.60 -5.90
C LYS A 376 28.60 23.11 -6.06
N ASP A 377 27.81 23.57 -7.04
CA ASP A 377 27.57 25.00 -7.26
C ASP A 377 26.33 25.52 -6.50
N ARG A 378 25.75 24.70 -5.61
CA ARG A 378 24.64 25.12 -4.75
C ARG A 378 25.09 26.15 -3.72
N GLN A 379 24.19 27.09 -3.41
CA GLN A 379 24.39 28.00 -2.28
C GLN A 379 24.46 27.21 -0.96
N ASN A 380 25.31 27.63 -0.08
CA ASN A 380 25.27 27.24 1.32
C ASN A 380 24.23 28.06 2.09
N ILE A 381 23.96 27.71 3.35
CA ILE A 381 22.90 28.36 4.16
C ILE A 381 23.15 29.86 4.36
N SER A 382 24.41 30.30 4.47
CA SER A 382 24.75 31.70 4.65
C SER A 382 24.47 32.53 3.39
N GLU A 383 24.95 32.05 2.25
CA GLU A 383 24.68 32.68 0.95
C GLU A 383 23.18 32.73 0.66
N TYR A 384 22.47 31.62 0.91
CA TYR A 384 21.03 31.53 0.70
C TYR A 384 20.27 32.53 1.58
N LEU A 385 20.57 32.62 2.89
CA LEU A 385 19.92 33.54 3.82
C LEU A 385 20.10 35.01 3.39
N ASN A 386 21.34 35.39 3.03
CA ASN A 386 21.63 36.74 2.59
C ASN A 386 20.85 37.09 1.30
N HIS A 387 20.82 36.21 0.32
CA HIS A 387 20.05 36.41 -0.90
C HIS A 387 18.54 36.41 -0.64
N TRP A 388 18.06 35.54 0.27
CA TRP A 388 16.65 35.48 0.66
C TRP A 388 16.18 36.83 1.27
N VAL A 389 16.95 37.41 2.15
CA VAL A 389 16.69 38.72 2.75
C VAL A 389 16.82 39.83 1.71
N ALA A 390 17.84 39.82 0.88
CA ALA A 390 18.08 40.83 -0.13
C ALA A 390 16.94 40.94 -1.18
N THR A 391 16.31 39.84 -1.51
CA THR A 391 15.20 39.77 -2.49
C THR A 391 13.82 40.18 -1.91
N ARG A 392 13.75 40.61 -0.64
CA ARG A 392 12.49 40.92 0.08
C ARG A 392 12.49 42.33 0.65
N PRO A 393 12.24 43.35 -0.21
CA PRO A 393 12.20 44.77 0.24
C PRO A 393 11.08 45.01 1.27
N GLU A 394 10.07 44.14 1.34
CA GLU A 394 8.98 44.22 2.31
C GLU A 394 9.47 44.15 3.77
N ILE A 395 10.68 43.61 4.01
CA ILE A 395 11.30 43.57 5.34
C ILE A 395 11.56 45.01 5.84
N ASP A 396 11.94 45.92 4.95
CA ASP A 396 12.31 47.30 5.33
C ASP A 396 11.12 48.08 5.89
N SER A 397 9.94 47.86 5.34
CA SER A 397 8.68 48.49 5.77
C SER A 397 8.00 47.79 6.94
N SER A 398 8.42 46.56 7.26
CA SER A 398 7.83 45.73 8.32
C SER A 398 8.46 45.98 9.68
N LYS A 399 7.64 46.02 10.74
CA LYS A 399 8.14 45.96 12.13
C LYS A 399 8.47 44.53 12.57
N ASN A 400 7.82 43.56 11.94
CA ASN A 400 7.93 42.14 12.21
C ASN A 400 7.66 41.35 10.91
N TYR A 401 8.67 40.78 10.29
CA TYR A 401 8.53 40.02 9.05
C TYR A 401 8.59 38.51 9.32
N PRO A 402 7.52 37.75 9.08
CA PRO A 402 7.51 36.32 9.34
C PRO A 402 8.38 35.56 8.35
N MET A 403 9.24 34.70 8.89
CA MET A 403 10.04 33.74 8.15
C MET A 403 9.53 32.33 8.46
N TYR A 404 8.75 31.76 7.53
CA TYR A 404 8.16 30.44 7.76
C TYR A 404 9.14 29.31 7.47
N VAL A 405 9.24 28.40 8.41
CA VAL A 405 9.92 27.12 8.30
C VAL A 405 8.87 26.01 8.51
N VAL A 406 8.62 25.23 7.48
CA VAL A 406 7.58 24.21 7.50
C VAL A 406 8.19 22.84 7.77
N LEU A 407 7.59 22.11 8.73
CA LEU A 407 7.81 20.69 8.94
C LEU A 407 6.58 19.89 8.55
N ALA A 408 6.77 18.73 7.93
CA ALA A 408 5.70 17.87 7.47
C ALA A 408 5.96 16.41 7.84
N ASN A 409 5.13 15.87 8.75
CA ASN A 409 5.24 14.49 9.17
C ASN A 409 4.86 13.52 8.04
N GLY A 410 5.56 12.39 7.97
CA GLY A 410 5.22 11.28 7.10
C GLY A 410 3.85 10.67 7.38
N GLY A 411 3.33 9.90 6.44
CA GLY A 411 2.00 9.26 6.53
C GLY A 411 1.36 8.95 5.18
N ALA A 412 2.18 8.69 4.16
CA ALA A 412 1.78 8.38 2.78
C ALA A 412 0.82 9.43 2.19
N SER A 413 -0.15 9.03 1.34
CA SER A 413 -1.09 9.99 0.70
C SER A 413 -1.89 10.81 1.70
N ARG A 414 -2.21 10.28 2.89
CA ARG A 414 -2.91 11.01 3.95
C ARG A 414 -2.15 12.29 4.33
N SER A 415 -0.85 12.13 4.57
CA SER A 415 0.01 13.27 4.90
C SER A 415 0.22 14.19 3.69
N ALA A 416 0.51 13.63 2.53
CA ALA A 416 0.71 14.41 1.31
C ALA A 416 -0.51 15.32 1.04
N TYR A 417 -1.72 14.76 1.10
CA TYR A 417 -2.96 15.48 0.91
C TYR A 417 -3.16 16.59 1.94
N TRP A 418 -2.96 16.28 3.23
CA TRP A 418 -3.12 17.24 4.32
C TRP A 418 -2.13 18.40 4.20
N VAL A 419 -0.84 18.09 4.07
CA VAL A 419 0.25 19.07 3.99
C VAL A 419 0.07 20.02 2.81
N ALA A 420 -0.12 19.48 1.60
CA ALA A 420 -0.26 20.31 0.41
C ALA A 420 -1.56 21.14 0.43
N SER A 421 -2.65 20.62 1.02
CA SER A 421 -3.91 21.36 1.19
C SER A 421 -3.76 22.53 2.18
N VAL A 422 -3.07 22.30 3.32
CA VAL A 422 -2.78 23.37 4.30
C VAL A 422 -1.93 24.48 3.67
N LEU A 423 -0.83 24.10 3.00
CA LEU A 423 0.05 25.07 2.35
C LEU A 423 -0.65 25.81 1.19
N GLY A 424 -1.41 25.09 0.38
CA GLY A 424 -2.21 25.69 -0.69
C GLY A 424 -3.24 26.67 -0.17
N LYS A 425 -3.92 26.36 0.93
CA LYS A 425 -4.89 27.26 1.57
C LYS A 425 -4.24 28.53 2.13
N LEU A 426 -3.04 28.42 2.71
CA LEU A 426 -2.29 29.59 3.18
C LEU A 426 -1.89 30.50 2.02
N GLU A 427 -1.40 29.93 0.91
CA GLU A 427 -1.04 30.69 -0.29
C GLU A 427 -2.27 31.38 -0.91
N ASP A 428 -3.37 30.64 -1.13
CA ASP A 428 -4.61 31.18 -1.70
C ASP A 428 -5.19 32.32 -0.83
N ALA A 429 -5.12 32.19 0.49
CA ALA A 429 -5.60 33.22 1.40
C ALA A 429 -4.74 34.48 1.34
N SER A 430 -3.40 34.35 1.27
CA SER A 430 -2.50 35.49 1.14
C SER A 430 -2.69 36.26 -0.19
N ILE A 431 -2.94 35.51 -1.27
CA ILE A 431 -3.26 36.13 -2.59
C ILE A 431 -4.58 36.92 -2.51
N LYS A 432 -5.62 36.36 -1.90
CA LYS A 432 -6.93 37.03 -1.79
C LYS A 432 -6.89 38.31 -0.94
N LYS A 433 -6.05 38.34 0.09
CA LYS A 433 -5.89 39.53 0.95
C LYS A 433 -5.10 40.67 0.28
N GLY A 434 -4.39 40.38 -0.84
CA GLY A 434 -3.51 41.34 -1.48
C GLY A 434 -2.27 41.71 -0.67
N GLU A 435 -1.98 40.93 0.38
CA GLU A 435 -0.82 41.09 1.24
C GLU A 435 0.41 40.39 0.61
N SER A 436 1.56 40.48 1.27
CA SER A 436 2.75 39.69 0.89
C SER A 436 2.41 38.23 0.82
N ARG A 437 2.66 37.57 -0.31
CA ARG A 437 2.33 36.17 -0.53
C ARG A 437 3.00 35.29 0.53
N PHE A 438 2.28 34.27 1.02
CA PHE A 438 2.82 33.29 1.96
C PHE A 438 4.11 32.64 1.42
N SER A 439 4.14 32.31 0.13
CA SER A 439 5.32 31.79 -0.55
C SER A 439 6.56 32.69 -0.48
N ARG A 440 6.40 34.02 -0.46
CA ARG A 440 7.54 34.94 -0.28
C ARG A 440 8.09 34.93 1.14
N GLN A 441 7.28 34.57 2.11
CA GLN A 441 7.66 34.46 3.53
C GLN A 441 8.22 33.07 3.88
N LEU A 442 8.11 32.08 2.96
CA LEU A 442 8.67 30.75 3.13
C LEU A 442 10.19 30.77 3.00
N PHE A 443 10.87 30.24 4.03
CA PHE A 443 12.32 30.05 4.04
C PHE A 443 12.69 28.60 3.72
N CYS A 444 12.00 27.63 4.34
CA CYS A 444 12.31 26.22 4.20
C CYS A 444 11.06 25.35 4.27
N LEU A 445 11.07 24.28 3.48
CA LEU A 445 10.13 23.16 3.49
C LEU A 445 10.89 21.89 3.82
N SER A 446 10.60 21.24 4.94
CA SER A 446 11.20 19.97 5.34
C SER A 446 10.11 18.91 5.55
N GLY A 447 10.29 17.72 5.01
CA GLY A 447 9.32 16.63 5.17
C GLY A 447 9.90 15.26 4.93
N SER A 448 9.26 14.26 5.53
CA SER A 448 9.58 12.84 5.36
C SER A 448 8.38 12.10 4.76
N SER A 449 8.63 11.01 4.02
CA SER A 449 7.56 10.15 3.51
C SER A 449 6.47 10.94 2.75
N GLY A 450 5.21 10.68 3.06
CA GLY A 450 4.08 11.43 2.49
C GLY A 450 4.13 12.93 2.76
N GLY A 451 4.70 13.37 3.91
CA GLY A 451 4.94 14.79 4.18
C GLY A 451 5.92 15.39 3.19
N GLY A 452 7.00 14.66 2.88
CA GLY A 452 7.95 14.99 1.81
C GLY A 452 7.27 15.14 0.44
N VAL A 453 6.37 14.23 0.08
CA VAL A 453 5.58 14.31 -1.16
C VAL A 453 4.67 15.54 -1.16
N GLY A 454 4.01 15.84 -0.04
CA GLY A 454 3.12 17.00 0.10
C GLY A 454 3.84 18.34 -0.07
N ILE A 455 4.96 18.53 0.62
CA ILE A 455 5.78 19.77 0.46
C ILE A 455 6.38 19.88 -0.95
N THR A 456 6.81 18.75 -1.53
CA THR A 456 7.38 18.73 -2.88
C THR A 456 6.32 19.05 -3.94
N SER A 457 5.07 18.59 -3.75
CA SER A 457 3.94 18.95 -4.62
C SER A 457 3.66 20.46 -4.57
N PHE A 458 3.63 21.02 -3.36
CA PHE A 458 3.46 22.46 -3.20
C PHE A 458 4.64 23.26 -3.79
N TYR A 459 5.87 22.81 -3.57
CA TYR A 459 7.08 23.40 -4.15
C TYR A 459 7.03 23.40 -5.69
N ALA A 460 6.60 22.30 -6.30
CA ALA A 460 6.47 22.20 -7.75
C ALA A 460 5.43 23.19 -8.30
N MET A 461 4.31 23.40 -7.60
CA MET A 461 3.33 24.42 -7.96
C MET A 461 3.93 25.82 -7.90
N LEU A 462 4.72 26.15 -6.88
CA LEU A 462 5.43 27.43 -6.80
C LEU A 462 6.45 27.59 -7.92
N PHE A 463 7.22 26.56 -8.24
CA PHE A 463 8.19 26.55 -9.33
C PHE A 463 7.53 26.84 -10.68
N HIS A 464 6.41 26.21 -10.97
CA HIS A 464 5.69 26.42 -12.23
C HIS A 464 4.98 27.77 -12.31
N GLN A 465 4.51 28.30 -11.18
CA GLN A 465 3.89 29.61 -11.14
C GLN A 465 4.86 30.73 -11.49
N GLN A 466 6.14 30.64 -11.12
CA GLN A 466 7.14 31.60 -11.51
C GLN A 466 7.35 31.71 -13.03
N ASN A 467 7.04 30.61 -13.74
CA ASN A 467 7.30 30.45 -15.16
C ASN A 467 6.03 30.49 -16.03
N ARG A 468 4.81 30.59 -15.47
CA ARG A 468 3.53 30.50 -16.18
C ARG A 468 2.46 31.43 -15.61
N ALA A 469 1.32 31.54 -16.30
CA ALA A 469 0.15 32.26 -15.83
C ALA A 469 -0.40 31.73 -14.49
N ALA A 470 -1.05 32.61 -13.73
CA ALA A 470 -1.52 32.30 -12.36
C ALA A 470 -2.39 31.05 -12.27
N LEU A 471 -2.13 30.25 -11.25
CA LEU A 471 -2.98 29.13 -10.84
C LEU A 471 -4.35 29.60 -10.38
N PRO A 472 -5.43 28.91 -10.74
CA PRO A 472 -6.76 29.24 -10.22
C PRO A 472 -6.88 29.04 -8.69
N SER A 473 -6.22 28.04 -8.13
CA SER A 473 -6.17 27.77 -6.69
C SER A 473 -5.08 26.76 -6.35
N PHE A 474 -4.22 27.07 -5.39
CA PHE A 474 -3.21 26.12 -4.88
C PHE A 474 -3.84 24.99 -4.06
N GLU A 475 -4.82 25.32 -3.19
CA GLU A 475 -5.57 24.32 -2.43
C GLU A 475 -6.30 23.35 -3.37
N GLY A 476 -7.02 23.89 -4.37
CA GLY A 476 -7.75 23.09 -5.35
C GLY A 476 -6.84 22.17 -6.16
N SER A 477 -5.73 22.69 -6.68
CA SER A 477 -4.75 21.91 -7.46
C SER A 477 -4.09 20.82 -6.62
N ALA A 478 -3.67 21.11 -5.38
CA ALA A 478 -3.10 20.13 -4.46
C ALA A 478 -4.07 18.98 -4.18
N ARG A 479 -5.33 19.31 -3.87
CA ARG A 479 -6.38 18.34 -3.57
C ARG A 479 -6.71 17.45 -4.77
N ASN A 480 -6.84 18.03 -5.96
CA ASN A 480 -7.13 17.29 -7.18
C ASN A 480 -5.97 16.37 -7.58
N PHE A 481 -4.74 16.84 -7.46
CA PHE A 481 -3.56 16.03 -7.74
C PHE A 481 -3.46 14.86 -6.74
N LEU A 482 -3.54 15.11 -5.43
CA LEU A 482 -3.26 14.09 -4.40
C LEU A 482 -4.45 13.18 -4.08
N ARG A 483 -5.61 13.34 -4.71
CA ARG A 483 -6.76 12.42 -4.60
C ARG A 483 -6.65 11.19 -5.48
N GLN A 484 -5.68 11.12 -6.38
CA GLN A 484 -5.54 10.05 -7.35
C GLN A 484 -5.12 8.72 -6.70
N ASP A 485 -5.32 7.63 -7.43
CA ASP A 485 -4.88 6.29 -7.01
C ASP A 485 -3.41 6.07 -7.37
N TYR A 486 -2.54 6.19 -6.39
CA TYR A 486 -1.10 5.92 -6.51
C TYR A 486 -0.72 4.49 -6.08
N LEU A 487 -1.68 3.75 -5.48
CA LEU A 487 -1.42 2.44 -4.89
C LEU A 487 -1.53 1.31 -5.91
N THR A 488 -2.58 1.31 -6.75
CA THR A 488 -2.94 0.12 -7.55
C THR A 488 -1.83 -0.29 -8.50
N PHE A 489 -1.20 0.64 -9.20
CA PHE A 489 -0.10 0.31 -10.11
C PHE A 489 1.15 -0.17 -9.38
N THR A 490 1.44 0.40 -8.22
CA THR A 490 2.52 -0.05 -7.33
C THR A 490 2.28 -1.49 -6.86
N LEU A 491 1.04 -1.82 -6.42
CA LEU A 491 0.66 -3.20 -6.07
C LEU A 491 0.76 -4.14 -7.27
N ALA A 492 0.43 -3.65 -8.48
CA ALA A 492 0.54 -4.43 -9.70
C ALA A 492 2.00 -4.84 -9.99
N ARG A 493 2.95 -3.96 -9.72
CA ARG A 493 4.38 -4.28 -9.84
C ARG A 493 4.86 -5.23 -8.74
N ILE A 494 4.43 -5.02 -7.47
CA ILE A 494 4.76 -5.92 -6.36
C ILE A 494 4.30 -7.35 -6.63
N LEU A 495 3.02 -7.51 -6.99
CA LEU A 495 2.37 -8.81 -7.19
C LEU A 495 2.54 -9.36 -8.62
N GLY A 496 3.32 -8.71 -9.45
CA GLY A 496 3.64 -9.08 -10.82
C GLY A 496 5.15 -9.13 -11.05
N PRO A 497 5.74 -8.17 -11.77
CA PRO A 497 7.13 -8.22 -12.18
C PRO A 497 8.13 -8.40 -11.03
N ASP A 498 8.00 -7.66 -9.93
CA ASP A 498 8.91 -7.77 -8.78
C ASP A 498 8.87 -9.18 -8.15
N PHE A 499 7.66 -9.76 -8.05
CA PHE A 499 7.50 -11.14 -7.58
C PHE A 499 8.10 -12.15 -8.57
N PHE A 500 7.89 -11.95 -9.87
CA PHE A 500 8.43 -12.86 -10.90
C PHE A 500 9.95 -12.79 -11.05
N ASN A 501 10.58 -11.69 -10.61
CA ASN A 501 12.03 -11.57 -10.62
C ASN A 501 12.75 -12.65 -9.78
N TYR A 502 12.05 -13.19 -8.76
CA TYR A 502 12.56 -14.30 -7.94
C TYR A 502 12.28 -15.68 -8.51
N ILE A 503 11.59 -15.80 -9.66
CA ILE A 503 11.23 -17.07 -10.27
C ILE A 503 12.11 -17.28 -11.50
N PRO A 504 12.94 -18.37 -11.54
CA PRO A 504 13.79 -18.67 -12.71
C PRO A 504 12.97 -18.71 -14.00
N VAL A 505 13.58 -18.27 -15.09
CA VAL A 505 12.96 -18.11 -16.40
C VAL A 505 11.99 -16.93 -16.49
N LEU A 506 11.14 -16.71 -15.49
CA LEU A 506 10.23 -15.56 -15.48
C LEU A 506 10.98 -14.23 -15.27
N ASN A 507 12.10 -14.25 -14.57
CA ASN A 507 12.94 -13.06 -14.37
C ASN A 507 13.50 -12.49 -15.69
N LEU A 508 13.62 -13.30 -16.76
CA LEU A 508 14.06 -12.86 -18.08
C LEU A 508 13.04 -11.93 -18.77
N PHE A 509 11.79 -11.96 -18.34
CA PHE A 509 10.70 -11.17 -18.88
C PHE A 509 10.29 -10.00 -17.98
N VAL A 510 10.99 -9.82 -16.86
CA VAL A 510 10.71 -8.72 -15.91
C VAL A 510 11.31 -7.43 -16.50
N PRO A 511 10.50 -6.35 -16.61
CA PRO A 511 11.01 -5.05 -17.04
C PRO A 511 11.95 -4.47 -15.98
N ASP A 512 12.91 -3.64 -16.39
CA ASP A 512 13.85 -2.94 -15.51
C ASP A 512 13.16 -1.97 -14.51
N GLN A 513 11.90 -1.64 -14.75
CA GLN A 513 11.10 -0.75 -13.91
C GLN A 513 10.48 -1.52 -12.74
N ASP A 514 10.81 -1.12 -11.54
CA ASP A 514 10.31 -1.71 -10.30
C ASP A 514 9.01 -1.06 -9.79
N ARG A 515 8.58 -1.45 -8.59
CA ARG A 515 7.39 -0.87 -7.94
C ARG A 515 7.59 0.57 -7.47
N ALA A 516 8.82 1.04 -7.24
CA ALA A 516 9.07 2.44 -6.91
C ALA A 516 8.95 3.31 -8.18
N ASP A 517 9.46 2.84 -9.30
CA ASP A 517 9.25 3.48 -10.61
C ASP A 517 7.76 3.55 -10.96
N ALA A 518 6.99 2.52 -10.62
CA ALA A 518 5.54 2.54 -10.81
C ALA A 518 4.87 3.63 -9.98
N LEU A 519 5.29 3.83 -8.74
CA LEU A 519 4.79 4.89 -7.87
C LEU A 519 5.18 6.28 -8.44
N GLU A 520 6.43 6.47 -8.86
CA GLU A 520 6.90 7.69 -9.51
C GLU A 520 6.09 7.99 -10.79
N MET A 521 5.89 6.97 -11.65
CA MET A 521 5.08 7.11 -12.87
C MET A 521 3.62 7.47 -12.58
N ALA A 522 3.05 6.95 -11.49
CA ALA A 522 1.70 7.29 -11.09
C ALA A 522 1.60 8.78 -10.72
N PHE A 523 2.57 9.33 -9.99
CA PHE A 523 2.65 10.76 -9.68
C PHE A 523 2.92 11.62 -10.93
N GLU A 524 3.77 11.18 -11.84
CA GLU A 524 4.08 11.91 -13.08
C GLU A 524 2.89 12.00 -14.04
N LYS A 525 2.07 10.93 -14.12
CA LYS A 525 0.91 10.85 -15.01
C LYS A 525 -0.40 11.27 -14.36
N ALA A 526 -0.39 11.60 -13.07
CA ALA A 526 -1.56 12.12 -12.39
C ALA A 526 -1.96 13.46 -13.01
N LYS A 527 -3.15 13.52 -13.58
CA LYS A 527 -3.73 14.71 -14.16
C LYS A 527 -4.74 15.30 -13.20
N ASP A 528 -4.70 16.60 -13.08
CA ASP A 528 -5.76 17.39 -12.49
C ASP A 528 -6.91 17.55 -13.51
N ASP A 529 -8.17 17.59 -13.04
CA ASP A 529 -9.34 17.89 -13.89
C ASP A 529 -9.33 19.34 -14.45
N SER A 530 -8.46 20.20 -13.91
CA SER A 530 -8.24 21.58 -14.31
C SER A 530 -7.01 21.65 -15.21
N GLU A 531 -6.79 21.22 -16.29
CA GLU A 531 -5.64 21.41 -17.22
C GLU A 531 -4.25 21.69 -16.56
N TYR A 532 -4.21 21.76 -15.21
CA TYR A 532 -3.06 22.13 -14.41
C TYR A 532 -2.43 20.90 -13.75
N THR A 533 -1.24 20.58 -14.16
CA THR A 533 -0.46 19.50 -13.56
C THR A 533 0.58 20.08 -12.58
N VAL A 534 0.86 19.36 -11.49
CA VAL A 534 1.96 19.70 -10.57
C VAL A 534 3.34 19.63 -11.26
N GLY A 535 3.42 19.04 -12.45
CA GLY A 535 4.62 19.06 -13.29
C GLY A 535 5.75 18.18 -12.79
N PHE A 536 5.43 17.08 -12.07
CA PHE A 536 6.42 16.10 -11.65
C PHE A 536 7.08 15.36 -12.81
N ASP A 537 6.43 15.26 -13.95
CA ASP A 537 6.95 14.64 -15.18
C ASP A 537 7.99 15.49 -15.91
N SER A 538 7.88 16.81 -15.77
CA SER A 538 8.67 17.79 -16.52
C SER A 538 9.70 18.54 -15.69
N THR A 539 9.68 18.41 -14.34
CA THR A 539 10.59 19.11 -13.45
C THR A 539 11.73 18.22 -13.00
N PHE A 540 12.96 18.64 -13.24
CA PHE A 540 14.17 17.98 -12.79
C PHE A 540 14.79 18.71 -11.60
N PHE A 541 15.43 17.96 -10.73
CA PHE A 541 15.96 18.49 -9.47
C PHE A 541 17.07 19.51 -9.67
N ASP A 542 17.88 19.38 -10.74
CA ASP A 542 18.89 20.37 -11.11
C ASP A 542 18.34 21.75 -11.45
N GLN A 543 17.06 21.84 -11.84
CA GLN A 543 16.36 23.10 -12.08
C GLN A 543 15.86 23.74 -10.76
N CYS A 544 15.72 22.95 -9.71
CA CYS A 544 15.23 23.39 -8.40
C CYS A 544 16.34 23.87 -7.46
N ILE A 545 17.59 23.58 -7.75
CA ILE A 545 18.72 23.98 -6.91
C ILE A 545 18.94 25.48 -6.96
N THR A 546 19.36 26.07 -5.85
CA THR A 546 19.74 27.49 -5.78
C THR A 546 21.26 27.60 -5.97
N ARG A 547 21.67 28.13 -7.13
CA ARG A 547 23.09 28.27 -7.49
C ARG A 547 23.72 29.50 -6.83
N LYS A 548 25.03 29.46 -6.63
CA LYS A 548 25.83 30.59 -6.14
C LYS A 548 25.59 31.84 -7.01
N GLY A 549 25.41 32.98 -6.38
CA GLY A 549 25.17 34.24 -7.06
C GLY A 549 23.76 34.45 -7.64
N GLN A 550 22.83 33.46 -7.51
CA GLN A 550 21.46 33.61 -7.95
C GLN A 550 20.50 34.05 -6.83
N PRO A 551 19.40 34.76 -7.15
CA PRO A 551 18.41 35.14 -6.13
C PRO A 551 17.69 33.95 -5.54
N ALA A 552 17.42 33.99 -4.22
CA ALA A 552 16.68 32.96 -3.49
C ALA A 552 15.16 33.18 -3.61
N ASN A 553 14.59 32.84 -4.76
CA ASN A 553 13.17 33.08 -5.06
C ASN A 553 12.25 31.97 -4.56
N LEU A 554 12.73 30.71 -4.48
CA LEU A 554 12.00 29.53 -3.97
C LEU A 554 12.53 29.18 -2.58
N PRO A 555 11.72 28.56 -1.70
CA PRO A 555 12.18 28.08 -0.40
C PRO A 555 13.21 26.96 -0.51
N ILE A 556 14.00 26.76 0.52
CA ILE A 556 14.82 25.56 0.65
C ILE A 556 13.89 24.35 0.69
N LEU A 557 14.24 23.31 -0.06
CA LEU A 557 13.52 22.03 -0.01
C LEU A 557 14.42 20.94 0.60
N PHE A 558 13.99 20.36 1.72
CA PHE A 558 14.61 19.20 2.37
C PHE A 558 13.69 18.00 2.31
N ILE A 559 14.04 17.01 1.48
CA ILE A 559 13.36 15.70 1.43
C ILE A 559 14.21 14.74 2.24
N ASN A 560 13.70 14.34 3.40
CA ASN A 560 14.44 13.47 4.33
C ASN A 560 14.37 12.01 3.86
N THR A 561 15.48 11.29 3.97
CA THR A 561 15.63 9.86 3.68
C THR A 561 16.60 9.22 4.68
N THR A 562 16.73 7.90 4.70
CA THR A 562 17.63 7.17 5.60
C THR A 562 18.48 6.19 4.80
N ARG A 563 19.81 6.22 5.00
CA ARG A 563 20.72 5.27 4.35
C ARG A 563 20.66 3.90 5.04
N VAL A 564 20.45 2.85 4.26
CA VAL A 564 20.22 1.49 4.79
C VAL A 564 21.41 0.94 5.56
N LYS A 565 22.64 1.18 5.06
CA LYS A 565 23.86 0.52 5.59
C LYS A 565 24.14 0.83 7.05
N ASP A 566 23.93 2.08 7.46
CA ASP A 566 24.35 2.63 8.74
C ASP A 566 23.27 3.43 9.48
N GLY A 567 22.06 3.52 8.91
CA GLY A 567 20.96 4.31 9.48
C GLY A 567 21.22 5.83 9.44
N ASN A 568 22.24 6.32 8.74
CA ASN A 568 22.52 7.74 8.65
C ASN A 568 21.36 8.48 7.95
N PRO A 569 20.93 9.63 8.53
CA PRO A 569 19.94 10.46 7.87
C PRO A 569 20.53 11.07 6.59
N GLY A 570 19.82 10.89 5.48
CA GLY A 570 20.13 11.49 4.19
C GLY A 570 19.12 12.58 3.85
N ILE A 571 19.52 13.54 3.03
CA ILE A 571 18.65 14.61 2.57
C ILE A 571 18.89 14.85 1.08
N VAL A 572 17.79 14.91 0.32
CA VAL A 572 17.78 15.51 -1.01
C VAL A 572 17.53 17.00 -0.82
N SER A 573 18.54 17.84 -1.07
CA SER A 573 18.53 19.26 -0.71
C SER A 573 18.79 20.18 -1.90
N THR A 574 18.03 21.29 -1.97
CA THR A 574 18.23 22.34 -2.97
C THR A 574 19.42 23.26 -2.66
N ILE A 575 19.95 23.22 -1.41
CA ILE A 575 21.18 23.91 -0.99
C ILE A 575 22.26 22.92 -0.62
N GLU A 576 23.52 23.37 -0.53
CA GLU A 576 24.65 22.58 -0.08
C GLU A 576 24.53 22.29 1.43
N LEU A 577 24.77 21.03 1.82
CA LEU A 577 24.79 20.61 3.23
C LEU A 577 26.24 20.55 3.72
N SER A 578 26.72 21.64 4.33
CA SER A 578 28.03 21.67 4.96
C SER A 578 28.09 20.67 6.12
N PRO A 579 29.04 19.72 6.14
CA PRO A 579 29.07 18.65 7.14
C PRO A 579 29.16 19.14 8.59
N ASP A 580 29.81 20.28 8.81
CA ASP A 580 30.00 20.87 10.16
C ASP A 580 28.70 21.51 10.70
N LEU A 581 27.82 21.99 9.82
CA LEU A 581 26.56 22.64 10.20
C LEU A 581 25.42 21.63 10.30
N PHE A 582 25.43 20.59 9.47
CA PHE A 582 24.35 19.60 9.35
C PHE A 582 24.75 18.22 9.91
N ASN A 583 25.54 18.16 10.94
CA ASN A 583 25.89 16.95 11.70
C ASN A 583 26.27 15.75 10.81
N ARG A 584 27.00 15.98 9.72
CA ARG A 584 27.43 14.96 8.75
C ARG A 584 26.28 14.17 8.11
N ARG A 585 25.11 14.78 7.93
CA ARG A 585 24.04 14.17 7.14
C ARG A 585 24.50 13.84 5.73
N VAL A 586 23.95 12.78 5.16
CA VAL A 586 24.30 12.39 3.79
C VAL A 586 23.61 13.33 2.81
N ASP A 587 24.38 14.11 2.07
CA ASP A 587 23.85 14.89 0.95
C ASP A 587 23.66 13.94 -0.24
N VAL A 588 22.39 13.60 -0.50
CA VAL A 588 22.07 12.53 -1.45
C VAL A 588 22.37 12.92 -2.89
N VAL A 589 22.17 14.20 -3.24
CA VAL A 589 22.45 14.65 -4.62
C VAL A 589 23.93 14.72 -4.95
N ASP A 590 24.79 14.86 -3.95
CA ASP A 590 26.25 14.77 -4.14
C ASP A 590 26.74 13.36 -4.53
N LEU A 591 25.90 12.33 -4.25
CA LEU A 591 26.19 10.96 -4.64
C LEU A 591 25.83 10.67 -6.11
N LEU A 592 25.08 11.56 -6.77
CA LEU A 592 24.76 11.42 -8.18
C LEU A 592 26.01 11.64 -9.03
N GLN A 593 26.10 10.92 -10.14
CA GLN A 593 27.18 11.17 -11.12
C GLN A 593 27.03 12.60 -11.70
N LYS A 594 28.16 13.23 -12.02
CA LYS A 594 28.20 14.64 -12.47
C LYS A 594 27.32 14.93 -13.71
N ASP A 595 27.10 13.90 -14.53
CA ASP A 595 26.34 13.95 -15.77
C ASP A 595 24.87 13.56 -15.59
N LYS A 596 24.39 13.34 -14.36
CA LYS A 596 23.04 12.83 -14.09
C LYS A 596 22.23 13.73 -13.18
N THR A 597 20.95 13.79 -13.47
CA THR A 597 19.93 14.40 -12.63
C THR A 597 18.82 13.41 -12.33
N ILE A 598 17.96 13.74 -11.36
CA ILE A 598 16.74 13.00 -11.02
C ILE A 598 15.52 13.89 -11.25
N ARG A 599 14.38 13.28 -11.52
CA ARG A 599 13.11 14.03 -11.56
C ARG A 599 12.69 14.44 -10.15
N LEU A 600 11.86 15.46 -10.06
CA LEU A 600 11.32 15.89 -8.76
C LEU A 600 10.42 14.81 -8.15
N SER A 601 9.70 14.02 -8.96
CA SER A 601 8.99 12.81 -8.54
C SER A 601 9.93 11.78 -7.89
N THR A 602 11.05 11.49 -8.51
CA THR A 602 12.08 10.57 -8.00
C THR A 602 12.65 11.06 -6.67
N ALA A 603 12.93 12.36 -6.55
CA ALA A 603 13.40 12.98 -5.31
C ALA A 603 12.36 12.82 -4.17
N ALA A 604 11.09 13.13 -4.45
CA ALA A 604 10.00 12.99 -3.49
C ALA A 604 9.82 11.53 -3.02
N ILE A 605 9.80 10.59 -3.97
CA ILE A 605 9.59 9.17 -3.67
C ILE A 605 10.82 8.54 -3.00
N LEU A 606 12.03 9.03 -3.25
CA LEU A 606 13.22 8.55 -2.53
C LEU A 606 13.09 8.75 -1.02
N GLY A 607 12.52 9.89 -0.57
CA GLY A 607 12.19 10.14 0.83
C GLY A 607 10.95 9.39 1.35
N ALA A 608 10.21 8.70 0.48
CA ALA A 608 8.96 8.02 0.79
C ALA A 608 8.99 6.51 0.46
N ARG A 609 10.17 5.91 0.41
CA ARG A 609 10.35 4.46 0.17
C ARG A 609 10.06 3.65 1.44
N PHE A 610 8.76 3.53 1.74
CA PHE A 610 8.24 2.84 2.92
C PHE A 610 8.37 1.31 2.80
N PRO A 611 8.55 0.56 3.92
CA PRO A 611 8.76 -0.88 3.91
C PRO A 611 7.75 -1.65 3.07
N PHE A 612 8.25 -2.59 2.29
CA PHE A 612 7.50 -3.51 1.43
C PHE A 612 6.76 -2.87 0.25
N ILE A 613 6.20 -1.66 0.39
CA ILE A 613 5.50 -0.95 -0.71
C ILE A 613 6.51 -0.44 -1.74
N SER A 614 7.62 0.18 -1.29
CA SER A 614 8.70 0.59 -2.17
C SER A 614 10.02 -0.05 -1.73
N PRO A 615 10.89 -0.51 -2.65
CA PRO A 615 12.19 -1.04 -2.28
C PRO A 615 13.15 0.07 -1.90
N ALA A 616 14.26 -0.25 -1.23
CA ALA A 616 15.36 0.69 -1.04
C ALA A 616 15.91 1.16 -2.40
N GLY A 617 16.07 2.47 -2.56
CA GLY A 617 16.60 3.05 -3.80
C GLY A 617 18.12 3.00 -3.84
N ARG A 618 18.69 2.35 -4.86
CA ARG A 618 20.13 2.25 -5.06
C ARG A 618 20.66 3.42 -5.88
N ILE A 619 21.64 4.14 -5.32
CA ILE A 619 22.44 5.16 -6.02
C ILE A 619 23.89 4.67 -6.07
N ASP A 620 24.40 4.49 -7.28
CA ASP A 620 25.77 4.07 -7.52
C ASP A 620 26.66 5.31 -7.69
N SER A 621 27.62 5.52 -6.77
CA SER A 621 28.62 6.58 -6.84
C SER A 621 29.99 6.00 -7.22
N LYS A 622 30.72 6.70 -8.08
CA LYS A 622 32.12 6.35 -8.40
C LYS A 622 33.02 6.91 -7.33
N ILE A 623 33.88 6.07 -6.77
CA ILE A 623 34.98 6.47 -5.92
C ILE A 623 36.23 6.51 -6.82
N PRO A 624 36.88 7.68 -6.98
CA PRO A 624 38.14 7.75 -7.73
C PRO A 624 39.16 6.81 -7.11
N ALA A 625 40.04 6.26 -7.93
CA ALA A 625 41.19 5.51 -7.45
C ALA A 625 42.05 6.39 -6.54
N ASP A 626 42.22 5.96 -5.29
CA ASP A 626 43.22 6.53 -4.39
C ASP A 626 44.50 5.72 -4.55
N THR A 627 45.56 6.38 -5.04
CA THR A 627 46.83 5.73 -5.41
C THR A 627 47.52 4.99 -4.27
N THR A 628 47.03 5.19 -3.03
CA THR A 628 47.60 4.53 -1.83
C THR A 628 46.89 3.24 -1.42
N ILE A 629 45.58 3.11 -1.72
CA ILE A 629 44.77 1.99 -1.21
C ILE A 629 43.92 1.34 -2.32
N ILE A 630 43.45 2.12 -3.30
CA ILE A 630 42.54 1.64 -4.36
C ILE A 630 43.19 1.94 -5.70
N THR A 631 43.57 0.87 -6.42
CA THR A 631 44.25 0.96 -7.73
C THR A 631 43.31 1.16 -8.91
N THR A 632 42.02 0.99 -8.74
CA THR A 632 41.00 1.12 -9.82
C THR A 632 39.76 1.86 -9.29
N ASP A 633 39.06 2.58 -10.16
CA ASP A 633 37.77 3.18 -9.84
C ASP A 633 36.82 2.12 -9.33
N THR A 634 36.27 2.30 -8.13
CA THR A 634 35.30 1.39 -7.54
C THR A 634 33.91 2.01 -7.54
N ILE A 635 32.91 1.19 -7.81
CA ILE A 635 31.51 1.60 -7.68
C ILE A 635 31.05 1.29 -6.25
N ARG A 636 30.59 2.32 -5.55
CA ARG A 636 29.97 2.21 -4.24
C ARG A 636 28.45 2.37 -4.38
N SER A 637 27.72 1.31 -4.05
CA SER A 637 26.25 1.34 -4.03
C SER A 637 25.74 1.83 -2.68
N ASN A 638 24.95 2.89 -2.69
CA ASN A 638 24.26 3.43 -1.53
C ASN A 638 22.76 3.16 -1.66
N TYR A 639 22.14 2.64 -0.60
CA TYR A 639 20.73 2.31 -0.57
C TYR A 639 20.00 3.25 0.40
N PHE A 640 18.89 3.82 -0.04
CA PHE A 640 18.09 4.77 0.72
C PHE A 640 16.65 4.28 0.85
N VAL A 641 16.10 4.47 2.05
CA VAL A 641 14.71 4.20 2.40
C VAL A 641 14.02 5.45 2.95
N ASP A 642 12.76 5.33 3.32
CA ASP A 642 11.93 6.40 3.88
C ASP A 642 12.64 7.17 5.00
N GLY A 643 12.50 8.49 5.02
CA GLY A 643 13.04 9.35 6.07
C GLY A 643 12.47 9.06 7.45
N GLY A 644 11.26 8.52 7.51
CA GLY A 644 10.59 8.14 8.74
C GLY A 644 11.29 7.07 9.58
N TYR A 645 12.24 6.34 9.00
CA TYR A 645 13.07 5.41 9.78
C TYR A 645 14.02 6.10 10.75
N PHE A 646 14.38 7.34 10.49
CA PHE A 646 15.23 8.14 11.37
C PHE A 646 14.48 9.31 12.00
N ASP A 647 13.76 10.09 11.19
CA ASP A 647 13.03 11.29 11.61
C ASP A 647 11.83 11.52 10.71
N ASN A 648 10.64 11.13 11.18
CA ASN A 648 9.42 11.19 10.39
C ASN A 648 8.83 12.61 10.24
N SER A 649 9.39 13.61 10.94
CA SER A 649 8.97 15.02 10.82
C SER A 649 9.99 15.90 10.09
N GLY A 650 11.25 15.50 10.08
CA GLY A 650 12.36 16.33 9.64
C GLY A 650 12.72 17.43 10.65
N ALA A 651 12.36 17.29 11.93
CA ALA A 651 12.66 18.25 12.98
C ALA A 651 14.17 18.39 13.24
N GLY A 652 14.91 17.30 13.12
CA GLY A 652 16.37 17.32 13.31
C GLY A 652 17.09 18.24 12.34
N VAL A 653 16.81 18.13 11.04
CA VAL A 653 17.45 19.01 10.03
C VAL A 653 16.99 20.45 10.15
N VAL A 654 15.74 20.69 10.54
CA VAL A 654 15.23 22.05 10.75
C VAL A 654 15.92 22.70 11.95
N GLN A 655 16.12 21.96 13.04
CA GLN A 655 16.88 22.49 14.18
C GLN A 655 18.32 22.84 13.80
N GLU A 656 18.99 21.99 13.03
CA GLU A 656 20.36 22.25 12.52
C GLU A 656 20.37 23.48 11.61
N MET A 657 19.41 23.58 10.68
CA MET A 657 19.29 24.73 9.77
C MET A 657 19.04 26.06 10.52
N ILE A 658 18.12 26.09 11.50
CA ILE A 658 17.86 27.29 12.31
C ILE A 658 19.13 27.67 13.09
N ARG A 659 19.83 26.70 13.68
CA ARG A 659 21.10 26.95 14.37
C ARG A 659 22.14 27.56 13.43
N ALA A 660 22.30 27.01 12.24
CA ALA A 660 23.22 27.53 11.23
C ALA A 660 22.84 28.96 10.80
N MET A 661 21.54 29.21 10.57
CA MET A 661 21.02 30.54 10.26
C MET A 661 21.33 31.56 11.38
N LEU A 662 21.12 31.19 12.66
CA LEU A 662 21.38 32.07 13.80
C LEU A 662 22.87 32.40 13.98
N GLN A 663 23.78 31.53 13.58
CA GLN A 663 25.21 31.83 13.52
C GLN A 663 25.49 32.95 12.50
N VAL A 664 24.81 32.93 11.37
CA VAL A 664 24.96 33.97 10.34
C VAL A 664 24.38 35.30 10.83
N THR A 665 23.17 35.32 11.40
CA THR A 665 22.51 36.56 11.85
C THR A 665 23.24 37.23 13.01
N SER A 666 23.76 36.44 13.96
CA SER A 666 24.53 36.96 15.10
C SER A 666 25.92 37.48 14.70
N ALA A 667 26.51 36.91 13.64
CA ALA A 667 27.80 37.31 13.12
C ALA A 667 27.78 38.44 12.07
N ALA A 668 26.59 38.96 11.71
CA ALA A 668 26.43 39.96 10.67
C ALA A 668 27.13 41.25 11.02
N LYS A 669 28.01 41.70 10.12
CA LYS A 669 28.81 42.96 10.25
C LYS A 669 28.18 44.12 9.50
N ASP A 670 27.48 43.89 8.38
CA ASP A 670 26.79 44.87 7.60
C ASP A 670 25.62 45.47 8.39
N PRO A 671 25.61 46.79 8.64
CA PRO A 671 24.55 47.46 9.39
C PRO A 671 23.15 47.27 8.77
N ILE A 672 23.04 47.29 7.45
CA ILE A 672 21.77 47.15 6.72
C ILE A 672 21.22 45.73 6.91
N MET A 673 22.08 44.74 6.72
CA MET A 673 21.70 43.31 6.92
C MET A 673 21.34 43.04 8.37
N LYS A 674 22.08 43.62 9.33
CA LYS A 674 21.79 43.47 10.76
C LYS A 674 20.42 44.02 11.12
N GLU A 675 20.06 45.23 10.60
CA GLU A 675 18.76 45.82 10.82
C GLU A 675 17.65 44.94 10.23
N ARG A 676 17.83 44.42 9.03
CA ARG A 676 16.86 43.53 8.36
C ARG A 676 16.69 42.21 9.12
N PHE A 677 17.77 41.58 9.60
CA PHE A 677 17.69 40.38 10.43
C PHE A 677 16.94 40.64 11.74
N ALA A 678 17.13 41.77 12.38
CA ALA A 678 16.44 42.15 13.61
C ALA A 678 14.91 42.30 13.46
N LYS A 679 14.40 42.37 12.22
CA LYS A 679 12.97 42.41 11.90
C LYS A 679 12.39 41.01 11.61
N LEU A 680 13.23 39.95 11.51
CA LEU A 680 12.77 38.59 11.18
C LEU A 680 12.15 37.90 12.41
N SER A 681 10.97 37.30 12.20
CA SER A 681 10.30 36.42 13.15
C SER A 681 10.29 35.00 12.60
N VAL A 682 11.04 34.11 13.21
CA VAL A 682 11.08 32.70 12.78
C VAL A 682 9.78 32.02 13.22
N VAL A 683 9.03 31.50 12.26
CA VAL A 683 7.74 30.83 12.51
C VAL A 683 7.83 29.38 12.04
N VAL A 684 7.91 28.46 12.97
CA VAL A 684 7.95 27.03 12.68
C VAL A 684 6.52 26.49 12.56
N LEU A 685 6.08 26.18 11.37
CA LEU A 685 4.79 25.54 11.11
C LEU A 685 4.99 24.02 11.05
N HIS A 686 4.49 23.30 12.04
CA HIS A 686 4.59 21.85 12.11
C HIS A 686 3.25 21.22 11.70
N ILE A 687 3.16 20.72 10.46
CA ILE A 687 1.95 20.08 9.93
C ILE A 687 1.98 18.60 10.25
N THR A 688 1.13 18.18 11.20
CA THR A 688 1.11 16.81 11.71
C THR A 688 -0.14 16.05 11.25
N ASN A 689 0.01 14.75 11.11
CA ASN A 689 -1.09 13.84 10.75
C ASN A 689 -1.14 12.58 11.62
N SER A 690 -0.50 12.61 12.78
CA SER A 690 -0.54 11.54 13.80
C SER A 690 -1.52 11.92 14.92
N PRO A 691 -2.29 10.94 15.44
CA PRO A 691 -3.10 11.17 16.63
C PRO A 691 -2.24 11.61 17.80
N GLN A 692 -2.67 12.63 18.52
CA GLN A 692 -1.99 13.08 19.73
C GLN A 692 -2.47 12.29 20.96
N GLY A 693 -1.59 12.03 21.89
CA GLY A 693 -1.87 11.35 23.15
C GLY A 693 -1.03 10.09 23.37
N SER A 694 -1.01 9.61 24.61
CA SER A 694 -0.33 8.37 24.97
C SER A 694 -1.13 7.17 24.47
N VAL A 695 -0.54 6.36 23.61
CA VAL A 695 -1.09 5.05 23.28
C VAL A 695 -0.91 4.14 24.49
N PRO A 696 -1.98 3.52 25.05
CA PRO A 696 -1.84 2.57 26.14
C PRO A 696 -0.89 1.43 25.77
N LEU A 697 0.14 1.20 26.57
CA LEU A 697 1.06 0.10 26.38
C LEU A 697 0.29 -1.22 26.58
N LYS A 698 0.26 -2.05 25.56
CA LYS A 698 -0.35 -3.37 25.65
C LYS A 698 0.68 -4.36 26.23
N PRO A 699 0.29 -5.23 27.17
CA PRO A 699 1.18 -6.29 27.64
C PRO A 699 1.58 -7.22 26.50
N ILE A 700 2.84 -7.60 26.45
CA ILE A 700 3.40 -8.52 25.47
C ILE A 700 3.36 -9.92 26.08
N GLY A 701 2.78 -10.90 25.37
CA GLY A 701 2.77 -12.29 25.83
C GLY A 701 4.18 -12.89 25.83
N PRO A 702 4.47 -13.89 26.73
CA PRO A 702 5.82 -14.46 26.88
C PRO A 702 6.45 -14.92 25.57
N PHE A 703 5.74 -15.72 24.79
CA PHE A 703 6.24 -16.22 23.49
C PHE A 703 6.57 -15.10 22.49
N VAL A 704 5.72 -14.06 22.42
CA VAL A 704 5.96 -12.91 21.56
C VAL A 704 7.15 -12.10 22.05
N ASN A 705 7.31 -11.96 23.38
CA ASN A 705 8.46 -11.30 23.98
C ASN A 705 9.77 -12.03 23.64
N ASP A 706 9.82 -13.34 23.82
CA ASP A 706 11.03 -14.11 23.58
C ASP A 706 11.46 -14.10 22.10
N LEU A 707 10.51 -14.13 21.18
CA LEU A 707 10.81 -14.22 19.74
C LEU A 707 10.88 -12.88 19.03
N LEU A 708 9.99 -11.94 19.34
CA LEU A 708 9.78 -10.72 18.57
C LEU A 708 10.18 -9.42 19.29
N ALA A 709 10.61 -9.48 20.57
CA ALA A 709 10.98 -8.27 21.30
C ALA A 709 12.01 -7.39 20.56
N PRO A 710 13.10 -7.93 19.95
CA PRO A 710 14.05 -7.11 19.21
C PRO A 710 13.39 -6.35 18.04
N VAL A 711 12.53 -7.01 17.26
CA VAL A 711 11.84 -6.42 16.11
C VAL A 711 10.85 -5.35 16.56
N ILE A 712 10.07 -5.63 17.61
CA ILE A 712 9.10 -4.69 18.20
C ILE A 712 9.83 -3.47 18.76
N THR A 713 10.98 -3.67 19.43
CA THR A 713 11.80 -2.58 19.97
C THR A 713 12.33 -1.68 18.87
N ILE A 714 12.86 -2.25 17.77
CA ILE A 714 13.37 -1.47 16.64
C ILE A 714 12.25 -0.64 16.02
N THR A 715 11.08 -1.23 15.78
CA THR A 715 9.93 -0.51 15.19
C THR A 715 9.41 0.59 16.13
N GLY A 716 9.37 0.35 17.44
CA GLY A 716 9.01 1.36 18.43
C GLY A 716 10.05 2.47 18.58
N ALA A 717 11.33 2.15 18.42
CA ALA A 717 12.40 3.12 18.48
C ALA A 717 12.33 4.16 17.36
N PHE A 718 11.92 3.79 16.15
CA PHE A 718 11.74 4.73 15.04
C PHE A 718 10.67 5.79 15.33
N ASP A 719 9.53 5.39 15.86
CA ASP A 719 8.46 6.32 16.23
C ASP A 719 8.88 7.23 17.40
N MET A 720 9.54 6.66 18.40
CA MET A 720 10.05 7.41 19.55
C MET A 720 11.15 8.39 19.16
N GLN A 721 12.03 8.06 18.20
CA GLN A 721 13.07 8.96 17.71
C GLN A 721 12.46 10.24 17.13
N THR A 722 11.40 10.12 16.34
CA THR A 722 10.65 11.28 15.82
C THR A 722 10.08 12.13 16.97
N THR A 723 9.43 11.50 17.95
CA THR A 723 8.88 12.19 19.12
C THR A 723 9.96 12.94 19.90
N VAL A 724 11.13 12.35 20.06
CA VAL A 724 12.27 12.97 20.74
C VAL A 724 12.79 14.18 19.95
N ASN A 725 12.93 14.05 18.63
CA ASN A 725 13.38 15.15 17.77
C ASN A 725 12.38 16.32 17.79
N ASP A 726 11.09 16.03 17.70
CA ASP A 726 10.04 17.04 17.81
C ASP A 726 10.10 17.80 19.14
N ARG A 727 10.22 17.08 20.25
CA ARG A 727 10.34 17.70 21.57
C ARG A 727 11.62 18.54 21.72
N ARG A 728 12.74 18.08 21.20
CA ARG A 728 13.98 18.86 21.17
C ARG A 728 13.83 20.16 20.39
N LEU A 729 13.21 20.10 19.22
CA LEU A 729 12.93 21.29 18.41
C LEU A 729 11.99 22.24 19.14
N ILE A 730 10.88 21.76 19.72
CA ILE A 730 9.92 22.57 20.48
C ILE A 730 10.63 23.27 21.64
N THR A 731 11.42 22.53 22.43
CA THR A 731 12.19 23.10 23.54
C THR A 731 13.18 24.13 23.05
N TYR A 732 13.90 23.85 21.95
CA TYR A 732 14.82 24.78 21.35
C TYR A 732 14.17 26.09 20.89
N ILE A 733 13.00 26.01 20.24
CA ILE A 733 12.25 27.21 19.80
C ILE A 733 11.73 28.01 20.99
N LYS A 734 11.26 27.36 22.08
CA LYS A 734 10.86 28.06 23.30
C LYS A 734 12.02 28.79 23.96
N ASP A 735 13.20 28.17 24.02
CA ASP A 735 14.42 28.80 24.51
C ASP A 735 14.87 29.96 23.61
N LEU A 736 14.80 29.77 22.30
CA LEU A 736 15.10 30.81 21.31
C LEU A 736 14.13 32.00 21.42
N GLN A 737 12.85 31.77 21.71
CA GLN A 737 11.89 32.86 21.92
C GLN A 737 12.31 33.83 23.04
N LEU A 738 12.91 33.30 24.10
CA LEU A 738 13.39 34.13 25.21
C LEU A 738 14.67 34.88 24.87
N ARG A 739 15.49 34.40 23.94
CA ARG A 739 16.82 34.90 23.59
C ARG A 739 16.93 35.41 22.16
N ALA A 740 15.84 35.64 21.45
CA ALA A 740 15.83 35.98 20.04
C ALA A 740 16.71 37.20 19.69
N ALA A 741 16.64 38.26 20.49
CA ALA A 741 17.43 39.47 20.27
C ALA A 741 18.94 39.22 20.38
N GLN A 742 19.40 38.28 21.19
CA GLN A 742 20.83 37.92 21.30
C GLN A 742 21.35 37.28 20.00
N PHE A 743 20.49 36.65 19.24
CA PHE A 743 20.81 36.03 17.96
C PHE A 743 20.51 36.95 16.77
N GLY A 744 20.14 38.21 16.98
CA GLY A 744 19.91 39.19 15.94
C GLY A 744 18.60 38.99 15.16
N ILE A 745 17.61 38.34 15.76
CA ILE A 745 16.26 38.18 15.20
C ILE A 745 15.19 38.74 16.14
N LYS A 746 13.98 39.01 15.64
CA LYS A 746 12.88 39.60 16.41
C LYS A 746 12.24 38.61 17.39
N SER A 747 11.87 37.43 16.92
CA SER A 747 11.20 36.40 17.72
C SER A 747 11.31 35.02 17.08
N ALA A 748 10.94 33.98 17.82
CA ALA A 748 10.78 32.63 17.32
C ALA A 748 9.52 31.99 17.90
N ASN A 749 8.70 31.35 17.08
CA ASN A 749 7.42 30.78 17.49
C ASN A 749 7.21 29.40 16.84
N TYR A 750 6.47 28.53 17.55
CA TYR A 750 6.12 27.19 17.09
C TYR A 750 4.61 27.02 16.99
N TYR A 751 4.11 26.63 15.81
CA TYR A 751 2.69 26.44 15.51
C TYR A 751 2.41 25.05 14.95
N PRO A 752 1.88 24.12 15.75
CA PRO A 752 1.43 22.85 15.24
C PRO A 752 0.07 22.96 14.54
N ILE A 753 -0.08 22.34 13.38
CA ILE A 753 -1.34 22.23 12.63
C ILE A 753 -1.70 20.74 12.53
N HIS A 754 -2.60 20.32 13.42
CA HIS A 754 -2.98 18.91 13.56
C HIS A 754 -4.10 18.51 12.60
N LEU A 755 -3.94 17.40 11.89
CA LEU A 755 -5.05 16.75 11.18
C LEU A 755 -6.10 16.23 12.15
N TYR A 756 -5.65 15.61 13.25
CA TYR A 756 -6.52 15.11 14.32
C TYR A 756 -6.79 16.20 15.36
N ASN A 757 -7.51 15.82 16.42
CA ASN A 757 -7.83 16.74 17.50
C ASN A 757 -6.56 17.33 18.13
N ASP A 758 -6.60 18.61 18.41
CA ASP A 758 -5.54 19.31 19.14
C ASP A 758 -5.79 19.17 20.64
N PRO A 759 -4.92 18.48 21.40
CA PRO A 759 -5.12 18.26 22.83
C PRO A 759 -5.00 19.54 23.66
N GLU A 760 -4.37 20.59 23.13
CA GLU A 760 -4.23 21.89 23.78
C GLU A 760 -5.45 22.80 23.59
N ILE A 761 -6.39 22.42 22.72
CA ILE A 761 -7.60 23.19 22.43
C ILE A 761 -8.82 22.44 22.98
N PRO A 762 -9.44 22.92 24.08
CA PRO A 762 -10.64 22.31 24.63
C PRO A 762 -11.79 22.27 23.61
N GLY A 763 -12.45 21.12 23.47
CA GLY A 763 -13.60 20.96 22.57
C GLY A 763 -13.27 20.72 21.11
N ASP A 764 -12.02 20.59 20.72
CA ASP A 764 -11.63 20.20 19.38
C ASP A 764 -11.91 18.70 19.13
N THR A 765 -13.08 18.40 18.55
CA THR A 765 -13.59 17.03 18.35
C THR A 765 -13.77 16.66 16.86
N ALA A 766 -13.16 17.41 15.97
CA ALA A 766 -13.56 17.43 14.55
C ALA A 766 -13.20 16.20 13.71
N VAL A 767 -12.36 15.28 14.18
CA VAL A 767 -11.86 14.19 13.34
C VAL A 767 -12.05 12.81 13.95
N ILE A 768 -12.69 11.94 13.18
CA ILE A 768 -12.82 10.51 13.47
C ILE A 768 -11.66 9.78 12.80
N GLY A 769 -10.66 9.40 13.57
CA GLY A 769 -9.48 8.67 13.09
C GLY A 769 -9.11 7.50 13.99
N PRO A 770 -7.96 6.84 13.78
CA PRO A 770 -6.89 7.17 12.83
C PRO A 770 -7.15 6.65 11.42
N PHE A 771 -6.83 7.46 10.42
CA PHE A 771 -6.84 7.06 9.02
C PHE A 771 -5.62 6.21 8.66
N ALA A 772 -5.74 5.32 7.68
CA ALA A 772 -4.64 4.49 7.23
C ALA A 772 -3.50 5.30 6.59
N MET A 773 -2.27 4.81 6.74
CA MET A 773 -1.12 5.27 5.95
C MET A 773 -1.04 4.43 4.68
N ASN A 774 -1.53 4.97 3.57
CA ASN A 774 -1.65 4.27 2.30
C ASN A 774 -1.40 5.24 1.13
N TRP A 775 -1.03 4.72 -0.05
CA TRP A 775 -0.93 5.50 -1.30
C TRP A 775 -2.27 5.59 -2.05
N PHE A 776 -3.34 5.36 -1.34
CA PHE A 776 -4.72 5.52 -1.78
C PHE A 776 -5.51 6.15 -0.63
N ILE A 777 -6.36 7.11 -0.93
CA ILE A 777 -7.26 7.72 0.04
C ILE A 777 -8.69 7.57 -0.47
N SER A 778 -9.53 6.96 0.33
CA SER A 778 -10.95 6.83 0.03
C SER A 778 -11.66 8.20 0.04
N ASP A 779 -12.73 8.34 -0.74
CA ASP A 779 -13.50 9.57 -0.82
C ASP A 779 -14.05 10.00 0.54
N SER A 780 -14.48 9.03 1.33
CA SER A 780 -15.00 9.27 2.67
C SER A 780 -13.96 9.86 3.60
N VAL A 781 -12.71 9.38 3.54
CA VAL A 781 -11.59 9.92 4.31
C VAL A 781 -11.24 11.33 3.84
N ARG A 782 -11.18 11.54 2.52
CA ARG A 782 -10.91 12.88 1.94
C ARG A 782 -11.93 13.93 2.41
N HIS A 783 -13.22 13.61 2.36
CA HIS A 783 -14.26 14.53 2.82
C HIS A 783 -14.11 14.90 4.31
N GLN A 784 -13.64 13.97 5.14
CA GLN A 784 -13.37 14.28 6.55
C GLN A 784 -12.15 15.19 6.68
N MET A 785 -11.09 14.95 5.92
CA MET A 785 -9.91 15.82 5.89
C MET A 785 -10.26 17.23 5.37
N ASP A 786 -11.12 17.33 4.35
CA ASP A 786 -11.60 18.59 3.80
C ASP A 786 -12.42 19.39 4.83
N ARG A 787 -13.30 18.71 5.57
CA ARG A 787 -14.03 19.35 6.69
C ARG A 787 -13.05 19.83 7.75
N ARG A 788 -12.07 19.00 8.11
CA ARG A 788 -11.05 19.40 9.08
C ARG A 788 -10.27 20.63 8.63
N LEU A 789 -9.90 20.71 7.35
CA LEU A 789 -9.18 21.85 6.78
C LEU A 789 -9.97 23.16 6.95
N GLN A 790 -11.32 23.11 6.92
CA GLN A 790 -12.17 24.27 7.09
C GLN A 790 -12.30 24.71 8.54
N VAL A 791 -12.17 23.80 9.52
CA VAL A 791 -12.46 24.08 10.94
C VAL A 791 -11.23 23.97 11.84
N GLN A 792 -10.03 23.69 11.28
CA GLN A 792 -8.82 23.50 12.08
C GLN A 792 -8.46 24.81 12.82
N PRO A 793 -8.49 24.85 14.16
CA PRO A 793 -8.53 26.11 14.93
C PRO A 793 -7.28 26.95 14.75
N ARG A 794 -6.08 26.33 14.77
CA ARG A 794 -4.82 27.10 14.62
C ARG A 794 -4.63 27.63 13.19
N LEU A 795 -5.06 26.85 12.18
CA LEU A 795 -5.04 27.32 10.80
C LEU A 795 -5.98 28.51 10.62
N GLN A 796 -7.21 28.42 11.16
CA GLN A 796 -8.17 29.54 11.12
C GLN A 796 -7.62 30.78 11.81
N LYS A 797 -6.94 30.62 12.94
CA LYS A 797 -6.29 31.73 13.63
C LYS A 797 -5.23 32.39 12.78
N ILE A 798 -4.35 31.63 12.11
CA ILE A 798 -3.34 32.15 11.17
C ILE A 798 -4.01 32.89 10.02
N LEU A 799 -5.08 32.35 9.45
CA LEU A 799 -5.81 32.93 8.33
C LEU A 799 -6.51 34.26 8.69
N LEU A 800 -7.03 34.39 9.90
CA LEU A 800 -7.78 35.58 10.35
C LEU A 800 -6.87 36.69 10.85
N GLN A 801 -5.88 36.37 11.65
CA GLN A 801 -5.07 37.33 12.40
C GLN A 801 -3.72 37.65 11.73
N GLY A 802 -3.40 36.98 10.59
CA GLY A 802 -2.02 36.96 10.13
C GLY A 802 -1.16 36.21 11.13
N THR A 803 0.13 36.34 11.02
CA THR A 803 1.10 35.66 11.89
C THR A 803 1.73 36.57 12.92
N ASP A 804 1.04 37.64 13.32
CA ASP A 804 1.51 38.38 14.47
C ASP A 804 1.60 37.45 15.69
N PRO A 805 2.70 37.48 16.42
CA PRO A 805 2.88 36.61 17.58
C PRO A 805 1.70 36.76 18.51
N ILE A 806 1.15 35.62 18.89
CA ILE A 806 0.03 35.55 19.84
C ILE A 806 0.47 36.27 21.11
N ARG A 807 -0.21 37.35 21.45
CA ARG A 807 -0.14 37.96 22.78
C ARG A 807 -0.69 37.00 23.83
#